data_de42a797571f6d3e4620e1aad26c06c5
#
_entry.id   de42a797571f6d3e4620e1aad26c06c5
#
_cell.length_a   1.000
_cell.length_b   1.000
_cell.length_c   1.000
_cell.angle_alpha   90.00
_cell.angle_beta   90.00
_cell.angle_gamma   90.00
#
_symmetry.space_group_name_H-M   'P 1'
#
loop_
_entity.id
_entity.type
_entity.pdbx_description
1 polymer ?
#
loop_
_entity_poly.entity_id
_entity_poly.type
_entity_poly.pdbx_seq_one_letter_code
_entity_poly.pdbx_strand_id
1 'polypeptide(L)'
;MDKLILIDGNSLLNRAYYAMAVFSTKDGLPTNGIFGFVKLLFKILEDEKPRYLVVTFDVHEPTFRHKMYADYKATRKPMPEDLVVQVPVLKELLTAMDIRILEKAGYEADDLIGTLSRAFPETETLIYTGDRDSYQLIDEHTSVCMTRRGVSDVDRLTQDNFYIKEGITPAQVIDLKALMGDSSDNIPGVKGIGPKGALSLYQQDRTLDGVYAHLEDISASVQRKLCENRENAYLSRTLATIDTHVPIELSLEECELHLPFPEKAREAFAKLEFRSLVESDYFPERQKTNIELVDCTQADLNALTKTFAQLCEFSFSLEEEGIHISDGTREYLFRLRDNFLVPGFFLSELKPLLEALFSAGKRAILADIKATAHLLDEIGVSLACEAEDLSLLRYLSDSNLRPSAAKDLAKDYSIPAENCAYALLVAYRDALQRNREEDKKLYRELELPLAYVLLDMERTGVRVDMSKFPVFSERFKAEMDALSKRIFELAGVTSFNLNSPFQLSEILFEKLGYSARGFKKNIRGGYSTSADVLEKLAQEHEIARLILKYREVQKLQSTYVDGIRPLVKGDIIHTTYYQTMTTTGRLSSANPNLQNIPVRTEAGRELRKLFIAREGNVFVDADYSQIELRLLAHFSGC
;
A
#
# COMPACT_ATOMS: atom_id res chain seq x y z
N MET A 1 6.44 17.88 -33.32
CA MET A 1 5.76 18.94 -32.53
C MET A 1 6.05 18.70 -31.09
N ASP A 2 6.30 19.75 -30.32
CA ASP A 2 6.37 19.62 -28.87
C ASP A 2 4.97 19.32 -28.31
N LYS A 3 4.89 18.55 -27.23
CA LYS A 3 3.61 18.17 -26.63
C LYS A 3 3.23 19.10 -25.49
N LEU A 4 1.97 19.56 -25.50
CA LEU A 4 1.31 20.25 -24.40
C LEU A 4 0.28 19.31 -23.75
N ILE A 5 0.44 19.02 -22.48
CA ILE A 5 -0.53 18.26 -21.70
C ILE A 5 -1.41 19.24 -20.92
N LEU A 6 -2.71 19.12 -21.10
CA LEU A 6 -3.72 19.84 -20.33
C LEU A 6 -4.47 18.83 -19.45
N ILE A 7 -4.46 19.02 -18.15
CA ILE A 7 -5.10 18.11 -17.19
C ILE A 7 -6.27 18.83 -16.51
N ASP A 8 -7.44 18.22 -16.58
CA ASP A 8 -8.58 18.57 -15.73
C ASP A 8 -8.35 18.02 -14.32
N GLY A 9 -7.90 18.90 -13.43
CA GLY A 9 -7.49 18.54 -12.07
C GLY A 9 -8.62 17.99 -11.23
N ASN A 10 -9.81 18.59 -11.31
CA ASN A 10 -10.98 18.16 -10.54
C ASN A 10 -11.49 16.79 -11.02
N SER A 11 -11.59 16.60 -12.32
CA SER A 11 -12.07 15.35 -12.92
C SER A 11 -11.14 14.19 -12.60
N LEU A 12 -9.82 14.37 -12.79
CA LEU A 12 -8.86 13.29 -12.54
C LEU A 12 -8.67 12.99 -11.05
N LEU A 13 -8.70 14.01 -10.17
CA LEU A 13 -8.64 13.81 -8.72
C LEU A 13 -9.88 13.03 -8.21
N ASN A 14 -11.07 13.43 -8.66
CA ASN A 14 -12.32 12.74 -8.32
C ASN A 14 -12.25 11.27 -8.75
N ARG A 15 -11.81 11.01 -9.97
CA ARG A 15 -11.67 9.66 -10.49
C ARG A 15 -10.65 8.84 -9.72
N ALA A 16 -9.51 9.41 -9.39
CA ALA A 16 -8.47 8.76 -8.59
C ALA A 16 -8.98 8.40 -7.19
N TYR A 17 -9.75 9.29 -6.56
CA TYR A 17 -10.35 9.07 -5.25
C TYR A 17 -11.27 7.83 -5.22
N TYR A 18 -12.14 7.65 -6.21
CA TYR A 18 -13.03 6.49 -6.28
C TYR A 18 -12.35 5.21 -6.79
N ALA A 19 -11.22 5.32 -7.47
CA ALA A 19 -10.49 4.16 -7.98
C ALA A 19 -9.52 3.53 -6.97
N MET A 20 -9.11 4.29 -5.95
CA MET A 20 -8.16 3.86 -4.92
C MET A 20 -8.86 3.44 -3.64
N ALA A 21 -8.29 2.47 -2.92
CA ALA A 21 -8.71 2.18 -1.56
C ALA A 21 -8.46 3.41 -0.67
N VAL A 22 -9.36 3.65 0.28
CA VAL A 22 -9.21 4.78 1.23
C VAL A 22 -8.01 4.53 2.14
N PHE A 23 -7.09 5.48 2.19
CA PHE A 23 -5.99 5.55 3.15
C PHE A 23 -5.66 7.01 3.46
N SER A 24 -5.00 7.21 4.59
CA SER A 24 -4.68 8.53 5.14
C SER A 24 -3.25 8.55 5.67
N THR A 25 -2.69 9.74 5.84
CA THR A 25 -1.45 9.94 6.64
C THR A 25 -1.70 9.56 8.10
N LYS A 26 -0.64 9.45 8.87
CA LYS A 26 -0.71 9.19 10.33
C LYS A 26 -1.53 10.24 11.08
N ASP A 27 -1.53 11.46 10.60
CA ASP A 27 -2.30 12.57 11.18
C ASP A 27 -3.77 12.57 10.74
N GLY A 28 -4.19 11.53 10.00
CA GLY A 28 -5.57 11.33 9.57
C GLY A 28 -5.97 12.11 8.30
N LEU A 29 -5.04 12.75 7.60
CA LEU A 29 -5.32 13.40 6.32
C LEU A 29 -5.58 12.34 5.24
N PRO A 30 -6.77 12.26 4.62
CA PRO A 30 -7.03 11.36 3.51
C PRO A 30 -6.19 11.77 2.29
N THR A 31 -5.50 10.81 1.65
CA THR A 31 -4.54 11.07 0.57
C THR A 31 -4.68 10.14 -0.63
N ASN A 32 -5.65 9.23 -0.61
CA ASN A 32 -5.86 8.24 -1.67
C ASN A 32 -6.09 8.86 -3.06
N GLY A 33 -6.86 9.94 -3.14
CA GLY A 33 -7.11 10.67 -4.39
C GLY A 33 -5.84 11.31 -4.93
N ILE A 34 -5.06 11.99 -4.06
CA ILE A 34 -3.78 12.62 -4.43
C ILE A 34 -2.79 11.56 -4.93
N PHE A 35 -2.66 10.45 -4.22
CA PHE A 35 -1.76 9.36 -4.61
C PHE A 35 -2.11 8.80 -5.99
N GLY A 36 -3.40 8.53 -6.24
CA GLY A 36 -3.88 8.05 -7.53
C GLY A 36 -3.67 9.06 -8.64
N PHE A 37 -3.90 10.37 -8.37
CA PHE A 37 -3.63 11.45 -9.31
C PHE A 37 -2.16 11.51 -9.72
N VAL A 38 -1.24 11.48 -8.74
CA VAL A 38 0.20 11.53 -9.00
C VAL A 38 0.68 10.30 -9.76
N LYS A 39 0.17 9.11 -9.45
CA LYS A 39 0.48 7.89 -10.24
C LYS A 39 0.07 8.03 -11.69
N LEU A 40 -1.10 8.61 -11.96
CA LEU A 40 -1.54 8.89 -13.33
C LEU A 40 -0.65 9.94 -13.99
N LEU A 41 -0.32 11.01 -13.26
CA LEU A 41 0.58 12.05 -13.75
C LEU A 41 1.94 11.48 -14.15
N PHE A 42 2.57 10.67 -13.30
CA PHE A 42 3.86 10.05 -13.61
C PHE A 42 3.77 9.12 -14.82
N LYS A 43 2.68 8.38 -14.95
CA LYS A 43 2.42 7.58 -16.15
C LYS A 43 2.29 8.44 -17.41
N ILE A 44 1.58 9.56 -17.35
CA ILE A 44 1.47 10.52 -18.47
C ILE A 44 2.86 11.04 -18.86
N LEU A 45 3.69 11.41 -17.88
CA LEU A 45 5.05 11.89 -18.13
C LEU A 45 5.94 10.82 -18.78
N GLU A 46 5.81 9.56 -18.38
CA GLU A 46 6.54 8.42 -18.93
C GLU A 46 6.11 8.12 -20.38
N ASP A 47 4.79 8.03 -20.61
CA ASP A 47 4.22 7.63 -21.90
C ASP A 47 4.36 8.74 -22.96
N GLU A 48 4.09 9.99 -22.59
CA GLU A 48 3.99 11.11 -23.53
C GLU A 48 5.24 11.97 -23.62
N LYS A 49 6.07 12.01 -22.57
CA LYS A 49 7.29 12.83 -22.47
C LYS A 49 7.05 14.29 -22.90
N PRO A 50 6.08 14.99 -22.30
CA PRO A 50 5.68 16.31 -22.73
C PRO A 50 6.76 17.34 -22.40
N ARG A 51 6.79 18.41 -23.20
CA ARG A 51 7.58 19.60 -22.88
C ARG A 51 6.80 20.58 -22.01
N TYR A 52 5.48 20.64 -22.20
CA TYR A 52 4.60 21.59 -21.52
C TYR A 52 3.48 20.87 -20.77
N LEU A 53 3.15 21.37 -19.59
CA LEU A 53 2.12 20.77 -18.72
C LEU A 53 1.37 21.86 -17.95
N VAL A 54 0.04 21.82 -18.02
CA VAL A 54 -0.84 22.69 -17.22
C VAL A 54 -1.94 21.84 -16.57
N VAL A 55 -2.21 22.10 -15.30
CA VAL A 55 -3.35 21.51 -14.57
C VAL A 55 -4.37 22.60 -14.28
N THR A 56 -5.61 22.43 -14.72
CA THR A 56 -6.70 23.38 -14.48
C THR A 56 -7.58 22.92 -13.33
N PHE A 57 -8.11 23.88 -12.57
CA PHE A 57 -9.08 23.59 -11.51
C PHE A 57 -10.26 24.58 -11.57
N ASP A 58 -11.43 24.10 -11.15
CA ASP A 58 -12.59 24.95 -10.91
C ASP A 58 -12.41 25.78 -9.64
N VAL A 59 -12.96 26.98 -9.63
CA VAL A 59 -13.10 27.82 -8.44
C VAL A 59 -14.52 27.75 -7.88
N HIS A 60 -14.69 28.02 -6.58
CA HIS A 60 -16.00 27.97 -5.91
C HIS A 60 -16.92 29.17 -6.23
N GLU A 61 -16.62 29.94 -7.25
CA GLU A 61 -17.43 31.08 -7.64
C GLU A 61 -18.43 30.73 -8.74
N PRO A 62 -19.64 31.35 -8.75
CA PRO A 62 -20.59 31.14 -9.82
C PRO A 62 -20.00 31.56 -11.19
N THR A 63 -20.06 30.65 -12.16
CA THR A 63 -19.62 30.91 -13.52
C THR A 63 -20.65 31.68 -14.32
N PHE A 64 -20.31 32.14 -15.54
CA PHE A 64 -21.27 32.79 -16.44
C PHE A 64 -22.48 31.89 -16.75
N ARG A 65 -22.31 30.54 -16.75
CA ARG A 65 -23.41 29.57 -16.95
C ARG A 65 -24.42 29.62 -15.81
N HIS A 66 -23.98 29.73 -14.56
CA HIS A 66 -24.87 29.89 -13.40
C HIS A 66 -25.67 31.22 -13.46
N LYS A 67 -25.05 32.29 -14.00
CA LYS A 67 -25.73 33.58 -14.17
C LYS A 67 -26.76 33.52 -15.28
N MET A 68 -26.53 32.69 -16.30
CA MET A 68 -27.42 32.49 -17.44
C MET A 68 -28.58 31.55 -17.13
N TYR A 69 -28.34 30.53 -16.35
CA TYR A 69 -29.31 29.50 -15.97
C TYR A 69 -29.10 29.07 -14.50
N ALA A 70 -30.00 29.51 -13.63
CA ALA A 70 -29.88 29.33 -12.18
C ALA A 70 -29.87 27.85 -11.72
N ASP A 71 -30.50 26.98 -12.50
CA ASP A 71 -30.58 25.54 -12.20
C ASP A 71 -29.36 24.75 -12.76
N TYR A 72 -28.40 25.40 -13.39
CA TYR A 72 -27.18 24.76 -13.92
C TYR A 72 -26.43 24.05 -12.81
N LYS A 73 -26.13 22.76 -12.99
CA LYS A 73 -25.47 21.87 -12.03
C LYS A 73 -26.15 21.74 -10.65
N ALA A 74 -27.41 22.24 -10.49
CA ALA A 74 -28.12 22.20 -9.21
C ALA A 74 -28.41 20.78 -8.69
N THR A 75 -28.39 19.78 -9.56
CA THR A 75 -28.62 18.36 -9.20
C THR A 75 -27.34 17.61 -8.83
N ARG A 76 -26.17 18.22 -8.97
CA ARG A 76 -24.89 17.57 -8.60
C ARG A 76 -24.82 17.35 -7.09
N LYS A 77 -24.44 16.14 -6.69
CA LYS A 77 -24.15 15.84 -5.28
C LYS A 77 -22.91 16.61 -4.82
N PRO A 78 -22.89 17.08 -3.57
CA PRO A 78 -21.71 17.71 -3.02
C PRO A 78 -20.51 16.75 -3.03
N MET A 79 -19.32 17.30 -3.18
CA MET A 79 -18.07 16.55 -3.09
C MET A 79 -17.93 15.94 -1.68
N PRO A 80 -17.51 14.67 -1.53
CA PRO A 80 -17.25 14.08 -0.22
C PRO A 80 -16.24 14.92 0.59
N GLU A 81 -16.45 15.03 1.89
CA GLU A 81 -15.58 15.84 2.78
C GLU A 81 -14.12 15.41 2.70
N ASP A 82 -13.88 14.08 2.68
CA ASP A 82 -12.53 13.51 2.51
C ASP A 82 -11.86 13.87 1.18
N LEU A 83 -12.62 14.20 0.15
CA LEU A 83 -12.09 14.64 -1.14
C LEU A 83 -11.87 16.16 -1.16
N VAL A 84 -12.76 16.93 -0.52
CA VAL A 84 -12.64 18.39 -0.42
C VAL A 84 -11.31 18.80 0.18
N VAL A 85 -10.89 18.12 1.27
CA VAL A 85 -9.61 18.42 1.93
C VAL A 85 -8.38 18.06 1.09
N GLN A 86 -8.52 17.15 0.11
CA GLN A 86 -7.41 16.76 -0.77
C GLN A 86 -7.13 17.77 -1.88
N VAL A 87 -8.11 18.58 -2.30
CA VAL A 87 -7.94 19.55 -3.40
C VAL A 87 -6.83 20.59 -3.11
N PRO A 88 -6.86 21.31 -1.98
CA PRO A 88 -5.80 22.30 -1.69
C PRO A 88 -4.42 21.62 -1.52
N VAL A 89 -4.38 20.44 -0.91
CA VAL A 89 -3.12 19.69 -0.71
C VAL A 89 -2.53 19.24 -2.05
N LEU A 90 -3.37 18.80 -3.00
CA LEU A 90 -2.90 18.49 -4.36
C LEU A 90 -2.33 19.73 -5.05
N LYS A 91 -2.97 20.88 -4.93
CA LYS A 91 -2.47 22.14 -5.51
C LYS A 91 -1.13 22.55 -4.91
N GLU A 92 -0.97 22.43 -3.58
CA GLU A 92 0.31 22.66 -2.92
C GLU A 92 1.39 21.70 -3.43
N LEU A 93 1.06 20.42 -3.62
CA LEU A 93 1.97 19.41 -4.15
C LEU A 93 2.41 19.74 -5.58
N LEU A 94 1.47 20.07 -6.47
CA LEU A 94 1.75 20.46 -7.85
C LEU A 94 2.61 21.73 -7.91
N THR A 95 2.34 22.70 -7.05
CA THR A 95 3.15 23.93 -6.91
C THR A 95 4.58 23.59 -6.43
N ALA A 96 4.72 22.65 -5.48
CA ALA A 96 6.03 22.17 -5.05
C ALA A 96 6.79 21.45 -6.18
N MET A 97 6.07 20.79 -7.10
CA MET A 97 6.62 20.16 -8.30
C MET A 97 6.96 21.15 -9.41
N ASP A 98 6.69 22.45 -9.24
CA ASP A 98 6.85 23.49 -10.24
C ASP A 98 5.95 23.31 -11.48
N ILE A 99 4.78 22.68 -11.28
CA ILE A 99 3.78 22.47 -12.34
C ILE A 99 2.82 23.65 -12.35
N ARG A 100 2.57 24.18 -13.55
CA ARG A 100 1.65 25.31 -13.75
C ARG A 100 0.21 24.90 -13.42
N ILE A 101 -0.41 25.62 -12.47
CA ILE A 101 -1.83 25.51 -12.15
C ILE A 101 -2.54 26.72 -12.71
N LEU A 102 -3.72 26.52 -13.30
CA LEU A 102 -4.55 27.59 -13.81
C LEU A 102 -5.98 27.51 -13.25
N GLU A 103 -6.44 28.65 -12.74
CA GLU A 103 -7.79 28.88 -12.23
C GLU A 103 -8.27 30.27 -12.61
N LYS A 104 -9.57 30.42 -12.91
CA LYS A 104 -10.13 31.71 -13.25
C LYS A 104 -11.56 31.86 -12.72
N ALA A 105 -11.80 32.86 -11.89
CA ALA A 105 -13.13 33.19 -11.40
C ALA A 105 -14.09 33.52 -12.56
N GLY A 106 -15.30 32.96 -12.49
CA GLY A 106 -16.35 33.15 -13.49
C GLY A 106 -16.32 32.18 -14.67
N TYR A 107 -15.30 31.31 -14.77
CA TYR A 107 -15.13 30.27 -15.78
C TYR A 107 -14.90 28.91 -15.15
N GLU A 108 -15.12 27.86 -15.93
CA GLU A 108 -14.87 26.48 -15.52
C GLU A 108 -13.49 25.99 -16.02
N ALA A 109 -12.95 24.93 -15.41
CA ALA A 109 -11.70 24.32 -15.81
C ALA A 109 -11.69 23.93 -17.30
N ASP A 110 -12.82 23.46 -17.83
CA ASP A 110 -12.97 23.10 -19.24
C ASP A 110 -12.84 24.32 -20.17
N ASP A 111 -13.29 25.51 -19.76
CA ASP A 111 -13.14 26.74 -20.54
C ASP A 111 -11.66 27.14 -20.63
N LEU A 112 -10.90 26.96 -19.54
CA LEU A 112 -9.46 27.18 -19.52
C LEU A 112 -8.72 26.20 -20.45
N ILE A 113 -9.09 24.90 -20.37
CA ILE A 113 -8.57 23.86 -21.27
C ILE A 113 -8.89 24.19 -22.71
N GLY A 114 -10.13 24.56 -23.01
CA GLY A 114 -10.56 24.97 -24.36
C GLY A 114 -9.77 26.14 -24.89
N THR A 115 -9.55 27.18 -24.09
CA THR A 115 -8.77 28.36 -24.46
C THR A 115 -7.31 28.00 -24.72
N LEU A 116 -6.67 27.23 -23.83
CA LEU A 116 -5.27 26.82 -23.99
C LEU A 116 -5.06 25.90 -25.20
N SER A 117 -6.02 25.00 -25.50
CA SER A 117 -5.94 24.13 -26.67
C SER A 117 -5.95 24.90 -28.02
N ARG A 118 -6.43 26.13 -28.01
CA ARG A 118 -6.45 27.01 -29.19
C ARG A 118 -5.33 28.06 -29.19
N ALA A 119 -4.75 28.35 -28.04
CA ALA A 119 -3.73 29.40 -27.90
C ALA A 119 -2.39 29.00 -28.54
N PHE A 120 -2.07 27.69 -28.63
CA PHE A 120 -0.75 27.21 -29.07
C PHE A 120 -0.86 26.22 -30.24
N PRO A 121 -1.23 26.67 -31.45
CA PRO A 121 -1.48 25.78 -32.60
C PRO A 121 -0.22 25.06 -33.12
N GLU A 122 0.98 25.47 -32.71
CA GLU A 122 2.25 24.84 -33.04
C GLU A 122 2.58 23.64 -32.17
N THR A 123 1.77 23.33 -31.13
CA THR A 123 1.94 22.19 -30.24
C THR A 123 0.95 21.05 -30.53
N GLU A 124 1.34 19.83 -30.24
CA GLU A 124 0.41 18.71 -30.14
C GLU A 124 -0.23 18.72 -28.73
N THR A 125 -1.51 19.07 -28.66
CA THR A 125 -2.23 19.23 -27.40
C THR A 125 -2.95 17.92 -27.02
N LEU A 126 -2.71 17.40 -25.81
CA LEU A 126 -3.36 16.23 -25.25
C LEU A 126 -4.14 16.62 -23.98
N ILE A 127 -5.46 16.51 -24.03
CA ILE A 127 -6.35 16.83 -22.90
C ILE A 127 -6.65 15.57 -22.12
N TYR A 128 -6.24 15.52 -20.85
CA TYR A 128 -6.52 14.41 -19.94
C TYR A 128 -7.70 14.77 -19.02
N THR A 129 -8.84 14.13 -19.23
CA THR A 129 -10.07 14.36 -18.48
C THR A 129 -10.93 13.10 -18.38
N GLY A 130 -11.92 13.10 -17.53
CA GLY A 130 -13.02 12.12 -17.48
C GLY A 130 -14.32 12.68 -18.05
N ASP A 131 -14.33 13.94 -18.53
CA ASP A 131 -15.52 14.60 -19.04
C ASP A 131 -15.60 14.52 -20.57
N ARG A 132 -16.75 14.07 -21.06
CA ARG A 132 -17.02 13.92 -22.50
C ARG A 132 -17.28 15.26 -23.19
N ASP A 133 -17.49 16.33 -22.44
CA ASP A 133 -17.70 17.64 -23.02
C ASP A 133 -16.48 18.14 -23.75
N SER A 134 -15.30 17.77 -23.29
CA SER A 134 -14.02 18.03 -23.95
C SER A 134 -13.90 17.43 -25.36
N TYR A 135 -14.78 16.49 -25.76
CA TYR A 135 -14.78 15.94 -27.13
C TYR A 135 -14.98 17.01 -28.20
N GLN A 136 -15.69 18.09 -27.88
CA GLN A 136 -15.88 19.22 -28.78
C GLN A 136 -14.59 19.98 -29.14
N LEU A 137 -13.52 19.73 -28.34
CA LEU A 137 -12.22 20.39 -28.54
C LEU A 137 -11.29 19.61 -29.48
N ILE A 138 -11.66 18.38 -29.89
CA ILE A 138 -10.85 17.56 -30.79
C ILE A 138 -10.75 18.20 -32.18
N ASP A 139 -9.51 18.37 -32.64
CA ASP A 139 -9.18 18.82 -34.01
C ASP A 139 -7.87 18.20 -34.51
N GLU A 140 -7.23 18.79 -35.51
CA GLU A 140 -5.98 18.30 -36.12
C GLU A 140 -4.78 18.34 -35.17
N HIS A 141 -4.79 19.21 -34.14
CA HIS A 141 -3.69 19.40 -33.17
C HIS A 141 -4.07 18.95 -31.77
N THR A 142 -5.35 18.79 -31.49
CA THR A 142 -5.89 18.49 -30.15
C THR A 142 -6.52 17.14 -30.10
N SER A 143 -6.07 16.29 -29.19
CA SER A 143 -6.64 14.97 -28.85
C SER A 143 -7.15 14.93 -27.42
N VAL A 144 -8.20 14.16 -27.16
CA VAL A 144 -8.73 13.93 -25.80
C VAL A 144 -8.36 12.52 -25.33
N CYS A 145 -7.68 12.48 -24.22
CA CYS A 145 -7.27 11.27 -23.51
C CYS A 145 -8.26 10.97 -22.39
N MET A 146 -9.27 10.15 -22.70
CA MET A 146 -10.35 9.82 -21.78
C MET A 146 -9.94 8.69 -20.83
N THR A 147 -10.02 8.93 -19.54
CA THR A 147 -9.78 7.88 -18.55
C THR A 147 -11.01 6.96 -18.43
N ARG A 148 -10.89 5.62 -18.62
CA ARG A 148 -12.05 4.69 -18.64
C ARG A 148 -12.22 3.88 -17.35
N ARG A 149 -11.24 3.06 -16.94
CA ARG A 149 -11.28 2.26 -15.70
C ARG A 149 -10.02 2.43 -14.88
N GLY A 150 -10.18 2.76 -13.59
CA GLY A 150 -9.02 3.03 -12.73
C GLY A 150 -8.26 4.29 -13.15
N VAL A 151 -6.99 4.37 -12.78
CA VAL A 151 -6.09 5.50 -13.10
C VAL A 151 -5.18 5.24 -14.30
N SER A 152 -5.18 4.02 -14.87
CA SER A 152 -4.20 3.62 -15.90
C SER A 152 -4.78 3.29 -17.27
N ASP A 153 -6.11 3.17 -17.38
CA ASP A 153 -6.78 2.84 -18.64
C ASP A 153 -7.26 4.12 -19.33
N VAL A 154 -6.50 4.56 -20.34
CA VAL A 154 -6.74 5.82 -21.08
C VAL A 154 -7.04 5.50 -22.54
N ASP A 155 -8.12 6.05 -23.06
CA ASP A 155 -8.51 5.94 -24.47
C ASP A 155 -8.26 7.27 -25.17
N ARG A 156 -7.31 7.30 -26.10
CA ARG A 156 -6.98 8.48 -26.89
C ARG A 156 -7.93 8.62 -28.07
N LEU A 157 -8.64 9.74 -28.10
CA LEU A 157 -9.57 10.14 -29.15
C LEU A 157 -8.95 11.28 -29.97
N THR A 158 -8.79 11.00 -31.25
CA THR A 158 -8.22 11.92 -32.24
C THR A 158 -9.28 12.26 -33.30
N GLN A 159 -9.06 13.29 -34.11
CA GLN A 159 -9.95 13.60 -35.21
C GLN A 159 -10.20 12.41 -36.14
N ASP A 160 -9.17 11.57 -36.38
CA ASP A 160 -9.25 10.42 -37.31
C ASP A 160 -10.10 9.28 -36.74
N ASN A 161 -10.03 9.02 -35.43
CA ASN A 161 -10.70 7.85 -34.83
C ASN A 161 -12.02 8.18 -34.13
N PHE A 162 -12.33 9.44 -33.86
CA PHE A 162 -13.49 9.87 -33.07
C PHE A 162 -14.81 9.45 -33.72
N TYR A 163 -14.98 9.69 -35.02
CA TYR A 163 -16.21 9.32 -35.73
C TYR A 163 -16.45 7.81 -35.72
N ILE A 164 -15.39 7.02 -35.86
CA ILE A 164 -15.49 5.55 -35.86
C ILE A 164 -15.94 5.04 -34.49
N LYS A 165 -15.48 5.69 -33.42
CA LYS A 165 -15.76 5.27 -32.04
C LYS A 165 -17.10 5.78 -31.49
N GLU A 166 -17.44 7.03 -31.79
CA GLU A 166 -18.59 7.72 -31.18
C GLU A 166 -19.77 7.93 -32.17
N GLY A 167 -19.55 7.71 -33.48
CA GLY A 167 -20.59 7.83 -34.52
C GLY A 167 -21.02 9.25 -34.86
N ILE A 168 -20.34 10.26 -34.32
CA ILE A 168 -20.56 11.71 -34.54
C ILE A 168 -19.22 12.40 -34.73
N THR A 169 -19.23 13.62 -35.27
CA THR A 169 -18.03 14.46 -35.36
C THR A 169 -17.87 15.27 -34.06
N PRO A 170 -16.65 15.73 -33.69
CA PRO A 170 -16.44 16.61 -32.55
C PRO A 170 -17.35 17.83 -32.52
N ALA A 171 -17.56 18.49 -33.67
CA ALA A 171 -18.44 19.66 -33.80
C ALA A 171 -19.92 19.34 -33.47
N GLN A 172 -20.35 18.09 -33.67
CA GLN A 172 -21.74 17.67 -33.39
C GLN A 172 -22.01 17.41 -31.91
N VAL A 173 -20.98 17.31 -31.05
CA VAL A 173 -21.13 17.04 -29.61
C VAL A 173 -22.01 18.09 -28.93
N ILE A 174 -21.76 19.36 -29.19
CA ILE A 174 -22.49 20.48 -28.61
C ILE A 174 -23.97 20.44 -29.04
N ASP A 175 -24.19 20.31 -30.33
CA ASP A 175 -25.51 20.31 -30.90
C ASP A 175 -26.34 19.11 -30.46
N LEU A 176 -25.70 17.92 -30.31
CA LEU A 176 -26.35 16.73 -29.75
C LEU A 176 -26.85 16.99 -28.31
N LYS A 177 -26.00 17.62 -27.48
CA LYS A 177 -26.39 18.04 -26.13
C LYS A 177 -27.48 19.10 -26.12
N ALA A 178 -27.47 20.00 -27.08
CA ALA A 178 -28.51 21.02 -27.26
C ALA A 178 -29.91 20.37 -27.42
N LEU A 179 -30.00 19.27 -28.16
CA LEU A 179 -31.26 18.56 -28.37
C LEU A 179 -31.62 17.61 -27.22
N MET A 180 -30.68 16.77 -26.78
CA MET A 180 -31.00 15.74 -25.78
C MET A 180 -30.95 16.23 -24.34
N GLY A 181 -30.32 17.40 -24.08
CA GLY A 181 -30.00 17.86 -22.75
C GLY A 181 -28.84 17.09 -22.11
N ASP A 182 -28.51 17.47 -20.87
CA ASP A 182 -27.57 16.74 -20.03
C ASP A 182 -28.07 16.70 -18.59
N SER A 183 -28.38 15.49 -18.10
CA SER A 183 -28.89 15.30 -16.73
C SER A 183 -27.81 15.48 -15.66
N SER A 184 -26.53 15.34 -16.00
CA SER A 184 -25.42 15.52 -15.05
C SER A 184 -25.20 17.00 -14.72
N ASP A 185 -25.42 17.88 -15.72
CA ASP A 185 -25.26 19.32 -15.57
C ASP A 185 -26.60 20.08 -15.52
N ASN A 186 -27.69 19.31 -15.47
CA ASN A 186 -29.04 19.84 -15.46
C ASN A 186 -29.34 20.76 -16.65
N ILE A 187 -28.80 20.42 -17.82
CA ILE A 187 -29.05 21.12 -19.08
C ILE A 187 -30.38 20.61 -19.67
N PRO A 188 -31.36 21.49 -19.94
CA PRO A 188 -32.74 21.08 -20.20
C PRO A 188 -32.97 20.30 -21.52
N GLY A 189 -32.28 20.68 -22.61
CA GLY A 189 -32.53 20.11 -23.93
C GLY A 189 -33.95 20.33 -24.46
N VAL A 190 -34.34 19.50 -25.43
CA VAL A 190 -35.72 19.45 -25.97
C VAL A 190 -36.48 18.32 -25.26
N LYS A 191 -37.49 18.65 -24.51
CA LYS A 191 -38.27 17.69 -23.71
C LYS A 191 -38.84 16.56 -24.58
N GLY A 192 -38.43 15.34 -24.27
CA GLY A 192 -38.91 14.13 -24.97
C GLY A 192 -38.11 13.77 -26.23
N ILE A 193 -36.94 14.40 -26.43
CA ILE A 193 -35.92 13.97 -27.39
C ILE A 193 -34.73 13.40 -26.59
N GLY A 194 -34.50 12.12 -26.68
CA GLY A 194 -33.35 11.45 -26.08
C GLY A 194 -32.22 11.22 -27.10
N PRO A 195 -31.10 10.55 -26.67
CA PRO A 195 -29.91 10.39 -27.51
C PRO A 195 -30.18 9.80 -28.89
N LYS A 196 -31.01 8.75 -29.00
CA LYS A 196 -31.36 8.13 -30.28
C LYS A 196 -32.16 9.07 -31.20
N GLY A 197 -33.08 9.86 -30.61
CA GLY A 197 -33.86 10.83 -31.37
C GLY A 197 -33.03 12.00 -31.84
N ALA A 198 -32.16 12.53 -31.00
CA ALA A 198 -31.22 13.59 -31.35
C ALA A 198 -30.28 13.12 -32.47
N LEU A 199 -29.65 11.93 -32.33
CA LEU A 199 -28.76 11.38 -33.35
C LEU A 199 -29.45 11.19 -34.72
N SER A 200 -30.74 10.74 -34.73
CA SER A 200 -31.51 10.58 -35.96
C SER A 200 -31.77 11.93 -36.68
N LEU A 201 -31.98 12.99 -35.92
CA LEU A 201 -32.13 14.36 -36.50
C LEU A 201 -30.84 14.86 -37.11
N TYR A 202 -29.71 14.56 -36.51
CA TYR A 202 -28.38 14.95 -37.02
C TYR A 202 -27.96 14.22 -38.29
N GLN A 203 -28.41 12.99 -38.51
CA GLN A 203 -28.14 12.26 -39.74
C GLN A 203 -28.81 12.95 -40.97
N GLN A 204 -29.87 13.73 -40.75
CA GLN A 204 -30.57 14.46 -41.78
C GLN A 204 -29.96 15.86 -42.02
N ASP A 205 -29.71 16.66 -40.97
CA ASP A 205 -29.44 18.10 -41.08
C ASP A 205 -28.11 18.59 -40.48
N ARG A 206 -27.29 17.74 -39.95
CA ARG A 206 -25.89 17.98 -39.47
C ARG A 206 -25.65 19.05 -38.40
N THR A 207 -26.52 20.05 -38.20
CA THR A 207 -26.42 21.12 -37.18
C THR A 207 -27.76 21.42 -36.53
N LEU A 208 -27.76 22.02 -35.32
CA LEU A 208 -28.99 22.46 -34.64
C LEU A 208 -29.81 23.44 -35.51
N ASP A 209 -29.13 24.38 -36.15
CA ASP A 209 -29.77 25.35 -37.01
C ASP A 209 -30.36 24.69 -38.26
N GLY A 210 -29.70 23.69 -38.84
CA GLY A 210 -30.21 22.87 -39.93
C GLY A 210 -31.51 22.12 -39.55
N VAL A 211 -31.55 21.51 -38.35
CA VAL A 211 -32.75 20.85 -37.83
C VAL A 211 -33.93 21.85 -37.75
N TYR A 212 -33.70 23.05 -37.28
CA TYR A 212 -34.76 24.10 -37.22
C TYR A 212 -35.09 24.73 -38.54
N ALA A 213 -34.20 24.68 -39.56
CA ALA A 213 -34.46 25.16 -40.90
C ALA A 213 -35.34 24.21 -41.73
N HIS A 214 -35.33 22.89 -41.42
CA HIS A 214 -36.05 21.86 -42.18
C HIS A 214 -37.08 21.12 -41.32
N LEU A 215 -37.84 21.86 -40.47
CA LEU A 215 -38.85 21.30 -39.59
C LEU A 215 -39.97 20.58 -40.35
N GLU A 216 -40.26 20.96 -41.58
CA GLU A 216 -41.28 20.34 -42.46
C GLU A 216 -40.95 18.91 -42.84
N ASP A 217 -39.67 18.51 -42.85
CA ASP A 217 -39.23 17.15 -43.19
C ASP A 217 -39.26 16.21 -41.98
N ILE A 218 -39.59 16.75 -40.79
CA ILE A 218 -39.61 16.02 -39.53
C ILE A 218 -41.05 15.60 -39.18
N SER A 219 -41.21 14.43 -38.52
CA SER A 219 -42.52 13.96 -38.11
C SER A 219 -43.25 14.99 -37.22
N ALA A 220 -44.53 15.19 -37.42
CA ALA A 220 -45.33 16.21 -36.73
C ALA A 220 -45.23 16.15 -35.18
N SER A 221 -45.03 14.94 -34.60
CA SER A 221 -44.83 14.79 -33.17
C SER A 221 -43.49 15.35 -32.68
N VAL A 222 -42.40 15.13 -33.44
CA VAL A 222 -41.07 15.63 -33.11
C VAL A 222 -40.95 17.13 -33.44
N GLN A 223 -41.54 17.58 -34.57
CA GLN A 223 -41.61 18.98 -34.97
C GLN A 223 -42.28 19.83 -33.84
N ARG A 224 -43.39 19.36 -33.28
CA ARG A 224 -44.05 20.07 -32.18
C ARG A 224 -43.13 20.20 -30.97
N LYS A 225 -42.45 19.12 -30.55
CA LYS A 225 -41.50 19.16 -29.44
C LYS A 225 -40.36 20.17 -29.66
N LEU A 226 -39.81 20.18 -30.86
CA LEU A 226 -38.77 21.13 -31.25
C LEU A 226 -39.28 22.58 -31.19
N CYS A 227 -40.47 22.87 -31.72
CA CYS A 227 -41.06 24.20 -31.70
C CYS A 227 -41.36 24.68 -30.27
N GLU A 228 -41.96 23.81 -29.43
CA GLU A 228 -42.29 24.12 -28.03
C GLU A 228 -41.05 24.35 -27.15
N ASN A 229 -39.91 23.77 -27.47
CA ASN A 229 -38.68 23.83 -26.66
C ASN A 229 -37.51 24.53 -27.38
N ARG A 230 -37.80 25.35 -28.39
CA ARG A 230 -36.74 26.02 -29.20
C ARG A 230 -35.79 26.83 -28.33
N GLU A 231 -36.30 27.65 -27.43
CA GLU A 231 -35.47 28.47 -26.52
C GLU A 231 -34.57 27.60 -25.63
N ASN A 232 -35.13 26.51 -25.10
CA ASN A 232 -34.34 25.56 -24.30
C ASN A 232 -33.24 24.89 -25.11
N ALA A 233 -33.46 24.56 -26.39
CA ALA A 233 -32.42 23.97 -27.24
C ALA A 233 -31.24 24.95 -27.46
N TYR A 234 -31.52 26.20 -27.75
CA TYR A 234 -30.46 27.22 -27.93
C TYR A 234 -29.77 27.58 -26.61
N LEU A 235 -30.51 27.67 -25.50
CA LEU A 235 -29.93 27.82 -24.17
C LEU A 235 -29.02 26.65 -23.86
N SER A 236 -29.46 25.40 -24.09
CA SER A 236 -28.69 24.19 -23.87
C SER A 236 -27.41 24.15 -24.71
N ARG A 237 -27.48 24.58 -25.97
CA ARG A 237 -26.30 24.77 -26.85
C ARG A 237 -25.28 25.72 -26.21
N THR A 238 -25.74 26.88 -25.73
CA THR A 238 -24.87 27.87 -25.10
C THR A 238 -24.25 27.32 -23.80
N LEU A 239 -25.03 26.63 -22.97
CA LEU A 239 -24.53 26.00 -21.71
C LEU A 239 -23.53 24.88 -21.96
N ALA A 240 -23.72 24.07 -23.01
CA ALA A 240 -22.84 22.96 -23.36
C ALA A 240 -21.57 23.37 -24.09
N THR A 241 -21.54 24.61 -24.63
CA THR A 241 -20.35 25.09 -25.36
C THR A 241 -19.25 25.49 -24.39
N ILE A 242 -18.06 24.94 -24.59
CA ILE A 242 -16.84 25.35 -23.90
C ILE A 242 -16.36 26.68 -24.50
N ASP A 243 -16.11 27.65 -23.62
CA ASP A 243 -15.57 28.96 -24.06
C ASP A 243 -14.06 28.83 -24.34
N THR A 244 -13.66 29.10 -25.57
CA THR A 244 -12.26 29.04 -26.01
C THR A 244 -11.56 30.41 -26.03
N HIS A 245 -12.18 31.43 -25.43
CA HIS A 245 -11.72 32.81 -25.46
C HIS A 245 -11.68 33.43 -24.04
N VAL A 246 -11.41 32.62 -23.02
CA VAL A 246 -11.25 33.12 -21.65
C VAL A 246 -10.09 34.12 -21.61
N PRO A 247 -10.27 35.31 -20.98
CA PRO A 247 -9.21 36.34 -20.92
C PRO A 247 -8.11 35.88 -19.92
N ILE A 248 -7.20 35.03 -20.39
CA ILE A 248 -6.01 34.56 -19.67
C ILE A 248 -4.78 35.07 -20.42
N GLU A 249 -3.81 35.56 -19.65
CA GLU A 249 -2.48 35.89 -20.16
C GLU A 249 -1.54 34.80 -19.67
N LEU A 250 -1.13 33.89 -20.57
CA LEU A 250 -0.23 32.77 -20.29
C LEU A 250 0.62 32.52 -21.54
N SER A 251 1.93 32.56 -21.39
CA SER A 251 2.86 32.18 -22.45
C SER A 251 3.16 30.66 -22.39
N LEU A 252 3.61 30.13 -23.53
CA LEU A 252 3.96 28.72 -23.60
C LEU A 252 5.16 28.36 -22.69
N GLU A 253 6.10 29.31 -22.53
CA GLU A 253 7.26 29.17 -21.65
C GLU A 253 6.86 29.03 -20.18
N GLU A 254 5.77 29.66 -19.74
CA GLU A 254 5.25 29.51 -18.38
C GLU A 254 4.60 28.13 -18.12
N CYS A 255 4.40 27.35 -19.16
CA CYS A 255 3.88 25.98 -19.11
C CYS A 255 4.99 24.93 -19.20
N GLU A 256 6.26 25.31 -19.30
CA GLU A 256 7.37 24.38 -19.47
C GLU A 256 7.53 23.47 -18.23
N LEU A 257 7.63 22.18 -18.50
CA LEU A 257 7.83 21.17 -17.45
C LEU A 257 9.32 20.99 -17.18
N HIS A 258 9.73 21.26 -15.96
CA HIS A 258 11.11 21.11 -15.54
C HIS A 258 11.32 19.78 -14.78
N LEU A 259 12.19 18.94 -15.32
CA LEU A 259 12.59 17.68 -14.70
C LEU A 259 14.12 17.62 -14.55
N PRO A 260 14.63 17.02 -13.45
CA PRO A 260 13.91 16.44 -12.33
C PRO A 260 13.18 17.49 -11.47
N PHE A 261 12.12 17.09 -10.77
CA PHE A 261 11.37 17.99 -9.88
C PHE A 261 12.28 18.55 -8.77
N PRO A 262 12.02 19.78 -8.28
CA PRO A 262 12.82 20.40 -7.23
C PRO A 262 12.74 19.63 -5.89
N GLU A 263 13.75 19.78 -5.02
CA GLU A 263 13.80 19.09 -3.72
C GLU A 263 12.60 19.42 -2.83
N LYS A 264 12.03 20.63 -2.92
CA LYS A 264 10.78 21.01 -2.24
C LYS A 264 9.59 20.07 -2.57
N ALA A 265 9.57 19.50 -3.79
CA ALA A 265 8.57 18.51 -4.16
C ALA A 265 8.79 17.20 -3.38
N ARG A 266 10.03 16.73 -3.28
CA ARG A 266 10.38 15.55 -2.49
C ARG A 266 9.93 15.68 -1.03
N GLU A 267 10.16 16.84 -0.42
CA GLU A 267 9.71 17.15 0.94
C GLU A 267 8.17 17.10 1.06
N ALA A 268 7.45 17.63 0.06
CA ALA A 268 6.00 17.59 0.03
C ALA A 268 5.47 16.14 -0.10
N PHE A 269 6.08 15.32 -0.96
CA PHE A 269 5.77 13.89 -1.06
C PHE A 269 6.03 13.13 0.24
N ALA A 270 7.13 13.44 0.91
CA ALA A 270 7.49 12.83 2.20
C ALA A 270 6.47 13.17 3.30
N LYS A 271 5.96 14.42 3.35
CA LYS A 271 4.88 14.83 4.26
C LYS A 271 3.58 14.06 4.02
N LEU A 272 3.29 13.71 2.76
CA LEU A 272 2.13 12.91 2.37
C LEU A 272 2.38 11.39 2.52
N GLU A 273 3.55 10.98 2.99
CA GLU A 273 3.97 9.59 3.18
C GLU A 273 4.02 8.76 1.87
N PHE A 274 4.22 9.41 0.73
CA PHE A 274 4.27 8.79 -0.61
C PHE A 274 5.66 8.22 -0.94
N ARG A 275 6.19 7.36 -0.08
CA ARG A 275 7.56 6.82 -0.18
C ARG A 275 7.88 6.19 -1.54
N SER A 276 6.98 5.38 -2.07
CA SER A 276 7.18 4.70 -3.35
C SER A 276 7.25 5.64 -4.55
N LEU A 277 6.72 6.86 -4.45
CA LEU A 277 6.74 7.85 -5.52
C LEU A 277 8.00 8.74 -5.45
N VAL A 278 8.56 8.92 -4.25
CA VAL A 278 9.80 9.69 -4.03
C VAL A 278 11.02 9.00 -4.63
N GLU A 279 10.98 7.68 -4.79
CA GLU A 279 12.05 6.86 -5.36
C GLU A 279 12.06 6.84 -6.90
N SER A 280 11.15 7.57 -7.54
CA SER A 280 11.08 7.62 -9.01
C SER A 280 12.19 8.48 -9.60
N ASP A 281 12.54 8.22 -10.87
CA ASP A 281 13.56 8.96 -11.64
C ASP A 281 13.19 10.44 -11.88
N TYR A 282 11.98 10.85 -11.48
CA TYR A 282 11.52 12.25 -11.57
C TYR A 282 12.11 13.16 -10.49
N PHE A 283 12.87 12.61 -9.54
CA PHE A 283 13.57 13.41 -8.52
C PHE A 283 15.08 13.34 -8.70
N PRO A 284 15.82 14.42 -8.34
CA PRO A 284 17.28 14.41 -8.41
C PRO A 284 17.84 13.20 -7.65
N GLU A 285 18.88 12.59 -8.18
CA GLU A 285 19.64 11.61 -7.38
C GLU A 285 20.11 12.30 -6.09
N ARG A 286 19.79 11.70 -4.95
CA ARG A 286 20.36 12.16 -3.68
C ARG A 286 21.88 12.03 -3.78
N GLN A 287 22.62 13.04 -3.32
CA GLN A 287 24.07 12.93 -3.19
C GLN A 287 24.36 11.71 -2.31
N LYS A 288 24.98 10.69 -2.90
CA LYS A 288 25.40 9.50 -2.17
C LYS A 288 26.40 9.95 -1.09
N THR A 289 26.09 9.66 0.16
CA THR A 289 27.04 9.86 1.24
C THR A 289 28.20 8.91 1.01
N ASN A 290 29.34 9.42 0.61
CA ASN A 290 30.51 8.61 0.32
C ASN A 290 31.24 8.35 1.64
N ILE A 291 31.11 7.13 2.17
CA ILE A 291 31.88 6.64 3.31
C ILE A 291 32.87 5.58 2.82
N GLU A 292 34.10 5.63 3.30
CA GLU A 292 35.13 4.68 2.94
C GLU A 292 34.78 3.29 3.50
N LEU A 293 34.63 2.29 2.62
CA LEU A 293 34.53 0.88 3.01
C LEU A 293 35.94 0.26 3.01
N VAL A 294 36.36 -0.20 4.18
CA VAL A 294 37.66 -0.87 4.38
C VAL A 294 37.43 -2.38 4.41
N ASP A 295 37.84 -3.09 3.35
CA ASP A 295 37.81 -4.56 3.35
C ASP A 295 38.95 -5.09 4.23
N CYS A 296 38.57 -5.71 5.36
CA CYS A 296 39.47 -6.21 6.37
C CYS A 296 39.86 -7.68 6.19
N THR A 297 39.53 -8.33 5.05
CA THR A 297 39.69 -9.76 4.81
C THR A 297 41.11 -10.27 5.04
N GLN A 298 42.14 -9.41 4.87
CA GLN A 298 43.56 -9.73 5.08
C GLN A 298 44.22 -8.83 6.15
N ALA A 299 43.41 -8.14 6.98
CA ALA A 299 43.92 -7.19 7.95
C ALA A 299 44.54 -7.88 9.18
N ASP A 300 45.48 -7.18 9.83
CA ASP A 300 45.97 -7.57 11.15
C ASP A 300 44.90 -7.37 12.21
N LEU A 301 44.26 -8.47 12.63
CA LEU A 301 43.23 -8.45 13.66
C LEU A 301 43.71 -7.87 14.99
N ASN A 302 44.98 -8.05 15.36
CA ASN A 302 45.51 -7.49 16.61
C ASN A 302 45.62 -5.95 16.56
N ALA A 303 45.97 -5.40 15.40
CA ALA A 303 46.01 -3.95 15.20
C ALA A 303 44.60 -3.38 15.22
N LEU A 304 43.64 -4.01 14.52
CA LEU A 304 42.26 -3.58 14.50
C LEU A 304 41.59 -3.73 15.87
N THR A 305 41.84 -4.80 16.62
CA THR A 305 41.35 -4.98 18.00
C THR A 305 41.77 -3.81 18.89
N LYS A 306 43.02 -3.33 18.79
CA LYS A 306 43.49 -2.16 19.54
C LYS A 306 42.77 -0.87 19.12
N THR A 307 42.50 -0.71 17.83
CA THR A 307 41.76 0.45 17.31
C THR A 307 40.32 0.43 17.79
N PHE A 308 39.65 -0.70 17.70
CA PHE A 308 38.26 -0.86 18.12
C PHE A 308 38.08 -0.83 19.64
N ALA A 309 39.14 -1.20 20.41
CA ALA A 309 39.11 -1.02 21.87
C ALA A 309 38.96 0.45 22.29
N GLN A 310 39.31 1.40 21.43
CA GLN A 310 39.22 2.84 21.71
C GLN A 310 37.94 3.50 21.24
N LEU A 311 37.09 2.80 20.45
CA LEU A 311 35.80 3.33 20.01
C LEU A 311 34.85 3.50 21.20
N CYS A 312 34.18 4.65 21.28
CA CYS A 312 33.16 4.93 22.28
C CYS A 312 31.75 4.60 21.75
N GLU A 313 31.51 4.83 20.46
CA GLU A 313 30.26 4.54 19.74
C GLU A 313 30.55 3.85 18.43
N PHE A 314 29.75 2.87 18.07
CA PHE A 314 29.82 2.18 16.79
C PHE A 314 28.46 1.61 16.39
N SER A 315 28.29 1.32 15.10
CA SER A 315 27.18 0.51 14.60
C SER A 315 27.68 -0.82 14.07
N PHE A 316 26.84 -1.85 14.17
CA PHE A 316 27.19 -3.22 13.83
C PHE A 316 26.04 -3.87 13.04
N SER A 317 26.38 -4.53 11.93
CA SER A 317 25.47 -5.36 11.13
C SER A 317 26.13 -6.66 10.73
N LEU A 318 25.33 -7.75 10.75
CA LEU A 318 25.70 -9.02 10.14
C LEU A 318 24.91 -9.18 8.85
N GLU A 319 25.60 -9.32 7.74
CA GLU A 319 25.06 -9.54 6.41
C GLU A 319 25.57 -10.88 5.84
N GLU A 320 25.05 -11.28 4.67
CA GLU A 320 25.47 -12.53 4.03
C GLU A 320 26.98 -12.60 3.74
N GLU A 321 27.58 -11.47 3.36
CA GLU A 321 29.02 -11.38 3.06
C GLU A 321 29.92 -11.32 4.29
N GLY A 322 29.40 -10.92 5.45
CA GLY A 322 30.18 -10.81 6.66
C GLY A 322 29.68 -9.80 7.68
N ILE A 323 30.57 -9.43 8.58
CA ILE A 323 30.31 -8.45 9.63
C ILE A 323 30.74 -7.06 9.15
N HIS A 324 29.84 -6.12 9.28
CA HIS A 324 30.05 -4.71 9.02
C HIS A 324 30.07 -3.93 10.34
N ILE A 325 31.09 -3.08 10.52
CA ILE A 325 31.25 -2.21 11.69
C ILE A 325 31.54 -0.79 11.21
N SER A 326 30.77 0.20 11.67
CA SER A 326 31.07 1.59 11.36
C SER A 326 31.36 2.40 12.63
N ASP A 327 32.40 3.25 12.54
CA ASP A 327 32.74 4.25 13.57
C ASP A 327 32.10 5.63 13.28
N GLY A 328 31.26 5.72 12.25
CA GLY A 328 30.64 6.95 11.77
C GLY A 328 31.47 7.75 10.77
N THR A 329 32.74 7.39 10.55
CA THR A 329 33.63 8.00 9.54
C THR A 329 34.07 7.00 8.49
N ARG A 330 34.18 5.74 8.86
CA ARG A 330 34.53 4.60 8.02
C ARG A 330 33.65 3.41 8.34
N GLU A 331 33.57 2.50 7.40
CA GLU A 331 32.98 1.19 7.59
C GLU A 331 33.99 0.09 7.31
N TYR A 332 34.01 -0.92 8.16
CA TYR A 332 34.94 -2.03 8.12
C TYR A 332 34.18 -3.32 7.82
N LEU A 333 34.52 -4.02 6.75
CA LEU A 333 33.95 -5.30 6.36
C LEU A 333 34.89 -6.46 6.72
N PHE A 334 34.42 -7.37 7.56
CA PHE A 334 35.05 -8.64 7.89
C PHE A 334 34.26 -9.75 7.20
N ARG A 335 34.76 -10.23 6.07
CA ARG A 335 34.13 -11.34 5.34
C ARG A 335 34.16 -12.60 6.16
N LEU A 336 33.01 -13.27 6.28
CA LEU A 336 32.91 -14.57 6.94
C LEU A 336 33.10 -15.71 5.94
N ARG A 337 33.65 -16.82 6.41
CA ARG A 337 33.86 -18.05 5.65
C ARG A 337 33.42 -19.28 6.43
N ASP A 338 32.90 -20.26 5.70
CA ASP A 338 32.50 -21.58 6.26
C ASP A 338 33.60 -22.64 6.07
N ASN A 339 34.60 -22.37 5.20
CA ASN A 339 35.67 -23.28 4.86
C ASN A 339 36.97 -22.52 4.50
N PHE A 340 38.09 -23.23 4.45
CA PHE A 340 39.40 -22.64 4.18
C PHE A 340 39.64 -22.26 2.71
N LEU A 341 38.73 -22.57 1.79
CA LEU A 341 38.92 -22.27 0.36
C LEU A 341 38.44 -20.84 0.01
N VAL A 342 37.65 -20.24 0.87
CA VAL A 342 37.12 -18.88 0.68
C VAL A 342 37.92 -17.90 1.53
N PRO A 343 38.39 -16.76 0.97
CA PRO A 343 39.02 -15.69 1.75
C PRO A 343 38.04 -15.13 2.82
N GLY A 344 38.55 -14.92 4.04
CA GLY A 344 37.73 -14.39 5.13
C GLY A 344 38.13 -14.98 6.47
N PHE A 345 37.30 -14.76 7.46
CA PHE A 345 37.50 -15.23 8.83
C PHE A 345 36.39 -16.23 9.23
N PHE A 346 36.73 -17.21 10.02
CA PHE A 346 35.71 -17.89 10.81
C PHE A 346 35.22 -16.95 11.91
N LEU A 347 33.95 -16.99 12.24
CA LEU A 347 33.36 -16.13 13.28
C LEU A 347 34.16 -16.21 14.60
N SER A 348 34.63 -17.41 14.97
CA SER A 348 35.45 -17.63 16.16
C SER A 348 36.82 -16.93 16.14
N GLU A 349 37.39 -16.66 14.96
CA GLU A 349 38.67 -15.91 14.83
C GLU A 349 38.50 -14.43 15.18
N LEU A 350 37.28 -13.89 15.00
CA LEU A 350 36.93 -12.50 15.33
C LEU A 350 36.60 -12.29 16.83
N LYS A 351 36.60 -13.35 17.63
CA LYS A 351 36.24 -13.29 19.06
C LYS A 351 37.00 -12.19 19.83
N PRO A 352 38.33 -12.07 19.79
CA PRO A 352 39.06 -11.02 20.55
C PRO A 352 38.66 -9.60 20.13
N LEU A 353 38.40 -9.40 18.84
CA LEU A 353 37.95 -8.12 18.29
C LEU A 353 36.55 -7.77 18.76
N LEU A 354 35.60 -8.73 18.73
CA LEU A 354 34.23 -8.55 19.18
C LEU A 354 34.15 -8.39 20.70
N GLU A 355 34.95 -9.10 21.50
CA GLU A 355 35.10 -8.87 22.94
C GLU A 355 35.53 -7.42 23.26
N ALA A 356 36.53 -6.93 22.51
CA ALA A 356 36.99 -5.55 22.67
C ALA A 356 35.94 -4.54 22.24
N LEU A 357 35.17 -4.84 21.19
CA LEU A 357 34.15 -3.95 20.65
C LEU A 357 32.92 -3.86 21.56
N PHE A 358 32.39 -5.00 22.02
CA PHE A 358 31.20 -5.07 22.87
C PHE A 358 31.47 -4.98 24.38
N SER A 359 32.65 -4.48 24.77
CA SER A 359 33.03 -4.28 26.16
C SER A 359 32.27 -3.11 26.84
N ALA A 360 32.21 -3.13 28.17
CA ALA A 360 31.56 -2.08 28.95
C ALA A 360 32.11 -0.66 28.69
N GLY A 361 31.28 0.35 28.83
CA GLY A 361 31.62 1.75 28.63
C GLY A 361 31.55 2.23 27.18
N LYS A 362 31.03 1.40 26.28
CA LYS A 362 30.80 1.72 24.86
C LYS A 362 29.33 1.74 24.53
N ARG A 363 29.00 2.29 23.36
CA ARG A 363 27.64 2.34 22.83
C ARG A 363 27.57 1.68 21.46
N ALA A 364 26.74 0.65 21.34
CA ALA A 364 26.52 -0.06 20.09
C ALA A 364 25.15 0.30 19.50
N ILE A 365 25.08 0.66 18.24
CA ILE A 365 23.84 0.85 17.48
C ILE A 365 23.60 -0.44 16.65
N LEU A 366 22.52 -1.13 16.95
CA LEU A 366 22.17 -2.44 16.40
C LEU A 366 20.81 -2.38 15.70
N ALA A 367 20.61 -3.25 14.72
CA ALA A 367 19.29 -3.43 14.10
C ALA A 367 18.31 -4.13 15.06
N ASP A 368 18.81 -5.15 15.79
CA ASP A 368 18.09 -5.95 16.79
C ASP A 368 19.12 -6.44 17.84
N ILE A 369 18.91 -6.03 19.09
CA ILE A 369 19.79 -6.39 20.20
C ILE A 369 19.82 -7.89 20.43
N LYS A 370 18.67 -8.56 20.39
CA LYS A 370 18.55 -9.98 20.72
C LYS A 370 19.24 -10.84 19.64
N ALA A 371 19.01 -10.52 18.37
CA ALA A 371 19.67 -11.21 17.27
C ALA A 371 21.20 -11.09 17.37
N THR A 372 21.71 -9.87 17.65
CA THR A 372 23.14 -9.63 17.85
C THR A 372 23.68 -10.38 19.08
N ALA A 373 22.94 -10.38 20.18
CA ALA A 373 23.36 -11.09 21.40
C ALA A 373 23.45 -12.60 21.18
N HIS A 374 22.49 -13.20 20.46
CA HIS A 374 22.55 -14.62 20.12
C HIS A 374 23.74 -14.97 19.23
N LEU A 375 24.07 -14.12 18.26
CA LEU A 375 25.30 -14.30 17.45
C LEU A 375 26.56 -14.29 18.33
N LEU A 376 26.65 -13.34 19.26
CA LEU A 376 27.80 -13.24 20.17
C LEU A 376 27.88 -14.44 21.12
N ASP A 377 26.75 -14.99 21.58
CA ASP A 377 26.68 -16.18 22.41
C ASP A 377 27.29 -17.42 21.72
N GLU A 378 27.14 -17.56 20.38
CA GLU A 378 27.70 -18.68 19.62
C GLU A 378 29.24 -18.80 19.76
N ILE A 379 29.90 -17.67 19.97
CA ILE A 379 31.37 -17.62 20.15
C ILE A 379 31.79 -17.29 21.58
N GLY A 380 30.82 -17.21 22.51
CA GLY A 380 31.07 -16.91 23.91
C GLY A 380 31.56 -15.50 24.16
N VAL A 381 31.02 -14.50 23.44
CA VAL A 381 31.22 -13.07 23.65
C VAL A 381 30.01 -12.49 24.36
N SER A 382 30.22 -11.69 25.39
CA SER A 382 29.15 -11.02 26.11
C SER A 382 28.84 -9.65 25.53
N LEU A 383 27.55 -9.35 25.34
CA LEU A 383 27.06 -7.99 25.04
C LEU A 383 27.10 -7.14 26.34
N ALA A 384 28.26 -6.57 26.66
CA ALA A 384 28.50 -5.83 27.91
C ALA A 384 28.42 -4.29 27.73
N CYS A 385 28.35 -3.79 26.51
CA CYS A 385 28.20 -2.37 26.18
C CYS A 385 26.74 -1.92 26.33
N GLU A 386 26.51 -0.61 26.32
CA GLU A 386 25.19 -0.03 26.12
C GLU A 386 24.76 -0.28 24.67
N ALA A 387 23.67 -1.01 24.45
CA ALA A 387 23.17 -1.28 23.12
C ALA A 387 21.86 -0.54 22.86
N GLU A 388 21.75 0.01 21.66
CA GLU A 388 20.57 0.68 21.13
C GLU A 388 19.93 -0.19 20.04
N ASP A 389 18.62 -0.28 20.04
CA ASP A 389 17.84 -1.08 19.10
C ASP A 389 17.07 -0.19 18.13
N LEU A 390 17.50 -0.19 16.87
CA LEU A 390 16.89 0.62 15.82
C LEU A 390 15.47 0.15 15.49
N SER A 391 15.22 -1.17 15.51
CA SER A 391 13.89 -1.72 15.16
C SER A 391 12.84 -1.29 16.17
N LEU A 392 13.16 -1.27 17.46
CA LEU A 392 12.26 -0.78 18.51
C LEU A 392 12.00 0.72 18.36
N LEU A 393 13.05 1.51 18.13
CA LEU A 393 12.91 2.96 18.00
C LEU A 393 12.08 3.35 16.76
N ARG A 394 12.25 2.64 15.64
CA ARG A 394 11.43 2.83 14.42
C ARG A 394 9.99 2.38 14.63
N TYR A 395 9.77 1.28 15.32
CA TYR A 395 8.44 0.77 15.64
C TYR A 395 7.62 1.78 16.47
N LEU A 396 8.22 2.47 17.42
CA LEU A 396 7.54 3.50 18.21
C LEU A 396 7.16 4.72 17.37
N SER A 397 7.95 5.07 16.36
CA SER A 397 7.57 6.13 15.42
C SER A 397 6.45 5.70 14.47
N ASP A 398 6.39 4.42 14.09
CA ASP A 398 5.37 3.84 13.22
C ASP A 398 5.25 2.33 13.42
N SER A 399 4.22 1.90 14.12
CA SER A 399 3.95 0.48 14.41
C SER A 399 3.65 -0.38 13.17
N ASN A 400 3.43 0.23 12.01
CA ASN A 400 3.29 -0.49 10.74
C ASN A 400 4.64 -0.79 10.07
N LEU A 401 5.72 -0.12 10.48
CA LEU A 401 7.04 -0.41 9.97
C LEU A 401 7.49 -1.80 10.45
N ARG A 402 7.94 -2.61 9.51
CA ARG A 402 8.58 -3.88 9.84
C ARG A 402 10.08 -3.69 10.00
N PRO A 403 10.76 -4.57 10.78
CA PRO A 403 12.20 -4.59 10.79
C PRO A 403 12.74 -4.66 9.36
N SER A 404 13.68 -3.80 9.03
CA SER A 404 14.30 -3.72 7.70
C SER A 404 15.72 -4.23 7.77
N ALA A 405 16.16 -4.96 6.75
CA ALA A 405 17.57 -5.30 6.59
C ALA A 405 18.40 -4.01 6.45
N ALA A 406 19.65 -4.03 6.86
CA ALA A 406 20.51 -2.85 6.79
C ALA A 406 20.74 -2.37 5.35
N LYS A 407 20.75 -3.28 4.37
CA LYS A 407 20.80 -2.96 2.93
C LYS A 407 19.60 -2.16 2.45
N ASP A 408 18.41 -2.44 2.97
CA ASP A 408 17.19 -1.69 2.64
C ASP A 408 17.25 -0.29 3.27
N LEU A 409 17.78 -0.19 4.49
CA LEU A 409 18.03 1.11 5.13
C LEU A 409 19.05 1.94 4.33
N ALA A 410 20.12 1.34 3.83
CA ALA A 410 21.10 2.03 2.99
C ALA A 410 20.43 2.68 1.77
N LYS A 411 19.51 1.98 1.13
CA LYS A 411 18.70 2.51 0.03
C LYS A 411 17.83 3.69 0.46
N ASP A 412 17.10 3.56 1.60
CA ASP A 412 16.22 4.62 2.14
C ASP A 412 16.98 5.94 2.38
N TYR A 413 18.26 5.86 2.76
CA TYR A 413 19.10 7.02 3.06
C TYR A 413 20.09 7.38 1.94
N SER A 414 19.99 6.77 0.76
CA SER A 414 20.91 6.98 -0.39
C SER A 414 22.38 6.75 -0.04
N ILE A 415 22.62 5.75 0.79
CA ILE A 415 23.93 5.24 1.17
C ILE A 415 24.25 4.05 0.25
N PRO A 416 25.51 3.85 -0.18
CA PRO A 416 25.88 2.65 -0.91
C PRO A 416 25.46 1.38 -0.16
N ALA A 417 24.91 0.39 -0.88
CA ALA A 417 24.37 -0.82 -0.26
C ALA A 417 25.41 -1.64 0.53
N GLU A 418 26.67 -1.46 0.21
CA GLU A 418 27.82 -2.05 0.92
C GLU A 418 28.11 -1.39 2.28
N ASN A 419 27.55 -0.21 2.59
CA ASN A 419 27.77 0.51 3.84
C ASN A 419 26.60 0.31 4.82
N CYS A 420 26.32 -0.97 5.14
CA CYS A 420 25.17 -1.41 5.94
C CYS A 420 25.22 -0.90 7.38
N ALA A 421 26.38 -0.97 8.05
CA ALA A 421 26.51 -0.52 9.43
C ALA A 421 26.40 1.01 9.54
N TYR A 422 26.94 1.75 8.59
CA TYR A 422 26.77 3.19 8.54
C TYR A 422 25.31 3.59 8.31
N ALA A 423 24.61 2.85 7.47
CA ALA A 423 23.17 3.08 7.25
C ALA A 423 22.35 2.90 8.54
N LEU A 424 22.71 1.92 9.39
CA LEU A 424 22.10 1.77 10.72
C LEU A 424 22.32 3.00 11.60
N LEU A 425 23.53 3.54 11.62
CA LEU A 425 23.87 4.73 12.41
C LEU A 425 23.07 5.96 11.95
N VAL A 426 22.97 6.16 10.63
CA VAL A 426 22.19 7.27 10.05
C VAL A 426 20.70 7.12 10.36
N ALA A 427 20.15 5.91 10.16
CA ALA A 427 18.76 5.61 10.46
C ALA A 427 18.42 5.76 11.95
N TYR A 428 19.34 5.38 12.84
CA TYR A 428 19.18 5.57 14.29
C TYR A 428 19.11 7.06 14.67
N ARG A 429 20.01 7.87 14.14
CA ARG A 429 20.02 9.32 14.38
C ARG A 429 18.75 10.01 13.86
N ASP A 430 18.30 9.61 12.66
CA ASP A 430 17.04 10.10 12.07
C ASP A 430 15.83 9.68 12.94
N ALA A 431 15.78 8.41 13.36
CA ALA A 431 14.69 7.92 14.21
C ALA A 431 14.65 8.67 15.56
N LEU A 432 15.80 8.97 16.17
CA LEU A 432 15.86 9.78 17.38
C LEU A 432 15.32 11.20 17.18
N GLN A 433 15.53 11.80 16.01
CA GLN A 433 15.00 13.15 15.71
C GLN A 433 13.49 13.13 15.48
N ARG A 434 12.96 12.10 14.84
CA ARG A 434 11.53 11.98 14.48
C ARG A 434 10.65 11.57 15.65
N ASN A 435 11.15 10.79 16.59
CA ASN A 435 10.39 10.35 17.75
C ASN A 435 10.13 11.51 18.72
N ARG A 436 8.89 11.58 19.24
CA ARG A 436 8.51 12.52 20.31
C ARG A 436 9.23 12.16 21.62
N GLU A 437 9.32 13.09 22.55
CA GLU A 437 9.98 12.84 23.83
C GLU A 437 9.30 11.74 24.66
N GLU A 438 7.97 11.60 24.53
CA GLU A 438 7.21 10.52 25.17
C GLU A 438 7.58 9.14 24.60
N ASP A 439 7.76 9.04 23.27
CA ASP A 439 8.16 7.81 22.61
C ASP A 439 9.60 7.43 22.97
N LYS A 440 10.50 8.41 23.07
CA LYS A 440 11.88 8.21 23.56
C LYS A 440 11.91 7.76 25.01
N LYS A 441 11.02 8.28 25.83
CA LYS A 441 10.86 7.85 27.23
C LYS A 441 10.37 6.42 27.29
N LEU A 442 9.33 6.08 26.54
CA LEU A 442 8.80 4.71 26.42
C LEU A 442 9.88 3.73 25.93
N TYR A 443 10.66 4.13 24.94
CA TYR A 443 11.79 3.36 24.44
C TYR A 443 12.79 3.02 25.56
N ARG A 444 13.26 4.03 26.30
CA ARG A 444 14.30 3.86 27.31
C ARG A 444 13.83 3.17 28.59
N GLU A 445 12.60 3.49 29.04
CA GLU A 445 12.08 3.01 30.31
C GLU A 445 11.37 1.65 30.21
N LEU A 446 10.87 1.27 29.02
CA LEU A 446 10.09 0.04 28.85
C LEU A 446 10.64 -0.86 27.74
N GLU A 447 10.66 -0.41 26.49
CA GLU A 447 10.91 -1.30 25.34
C GLU A 447 12.34 -1.84 25.31
N LEU A 448 13.32 -1.00 25.56
CA LEU A 448 14.72 -1.41 25.59
C LEU A 448 15.04 -2.35 26.77
N PRO A 449 14.63 -2.07 28.02
CA PRO A 449 14.77 -3.04 29.12
C PRO A 449 14.01 -4.35 28.86
N LEU A 450 12.82 -4.29 28.24
CA LEU A 450 12.05 -5.49 27.90
C LEU A 450 12.81 -6.38 26.91
N ALA A 451 13.54 -5.81 25.93
CA ALA A 451 14.35 -6.60 25.00
C ALA A 451 15.36 -7.49 25.73
N TYR A 452 16.00 -7.02 26.79
CA TYR A 452 16.91 -7.82 27.61
C TYR A 452 16.19 -8.89 28.42
N VAL A 453 15.00 -8.62 28.95
CA VAL A 453 14.17 -9.62 29.61
C VAL A 453 13.79 -10.73 28.63
N LEU A 454 13.35 -10.35 27.42
CA LEU A 454 13.01 -11.32 26.39
C LEU A 454 14.22 -12.13 25.93
N LEU A 455 15.39 -11.50 25.81
CA LEU A 455 16.65 -12.19 25.52
C LEU A 455 16.97 -13.27 26.56
N ASP A 456 16.82 -12.94 27.86
CA ASP A 456 17.04 -13.90 28.94
C ASP A 456 16.02 -15.06 28.88
N MET A 457 14.75 -14.76 28.57
CA MET A 457 13.72 -15.78 28.34
C MET A 457 14.06 -16.68 27.14
N GLU A 458 14.54 -16.11 26.04
CA GLU A 458 14.98 -16.87 24.85
C GLU A 458 16.18 -17.78 25.17
N ARG A 459 17.17 -17.29 25.93
CA ARG A 459 18.35 -18.06 26.38
C ARG A 459 17.94 -19.17 27.33
N THR A 460 17.04 -18.88 28.24
CA THR A 460 16.55 -19.85 29.26
C THR A 460 15.75 -20.98 28.61
N GLY A 461 14.88 -20.63 27.65
CA GLY A 461 13.99 -21.59 27.01
C GLY A 461 13.01 -22.29 27.97
N VAL A 462 12.28 -23.26 27.47
CA VAL A 462 11.27 -24.03 28.20
C VAL A 462 11.57 -25.51 28.05
N ARG A 463 11.55 -26.25 29.15
CA ARG A 463 11.78 -27.68 29.14
C ARG A 463 10.56 -28.44 28.61
N VAL A 464 10.80 -29.49 27.82
CA VAL A 464 9.76 -30.34 27.24
C VAL A 464 10.02 -31.82 27.53
N ASP A 465 8.95 -32.56 27.78
CA ASP A 465 9.00 -34.00 28.00
C ASP A 465 9.06 -34.73 26.65
N MET A 466 10.27 -35.07 26.22
CA MET A 466 10.53 -35.75 24.94
C MET A 466 9.83 -37.12 24.84
N SER A 467 9.50 -37.79 25.95
CA SER A 467 8.85 -39.10 25.95
C SER A 467 7.39 -39.02 25.48
N LYS A 468 6.77 -37.86 25.58
CA LYS A 468 5.36 -37.66 25.18
C LYS A 468 5.16 -37.44 23.69
N PHE A 469 6.19 -36.96 22.94
CA PHE A 469 6.05 -36.73 21.50
C PHE A 469 5.62 -37.97 20.70
N PRO A 470 6.25 -39.16 20.89
CA PRO A 470 5.78 -40.38 20.21
C PRO A 470 4.35 -40.74 20.58
N VAL A 471 3.98 -40.62 21.86
CA VAL A 471 2.64 -40.95 22.36
C VAL A 471 1.58 -40.07 21.71
N PHE A 472 1.81 -38.76 21.64
CA PHE A 472 0.90 -37.83 20.96
C PHE A 472 0.84 -38.08 19.45
N SER A 473 1.99 -38.34 18.82
CA SER A 473 2.04 -38.62 17.38
C SER A 473 1.22 -39.88 17.02
N GLU A 474 1.39 -40.94 17.75
CA GLU A 474 0.65 -42.19 17.54
C GLU A 474 -0.87 -41.99 17.75
N ARG A 475 -1.27 -41.35 18.84
CA ARG A 475 -2.67 -41.03 19.14
C ARG A 475 -3.31 -40.17 18.06
N PHE A 476 -2.68 -39.07 17.67
CA PHE A 476 -3.24 -38.15 16.67
C PHE A 476 -3.32 -38.79 15.28
N LYS A 477 -2.33 -39.60 14.89
CA LYS A 477 -2.36 -40.34 13.63
C LYS A 477 -3.52 -41.36 13.61
N ALA A 478 -3.69 -42.12 14.67
CA ALA A 478 -4.81 -43.07 14.79
C ALA A 478 -6.18 -42.37 14.76
N GLU A 479 -6.31 -41.21 15.41
CA GLU A 479 -7.54 -40.40 15.38
C GLU A 479 -7.81 -39.84 13.98
N MET A 480 -6.78 -39.29 13.26
CA MET A 480 -6.89 -38.82 11.90
C MET A 480 -7.30 -39.93 10.92
N ASP A 481 -6.73 -41.16 11.07
CA ASP A 481 -7.07 -42.30 10.24
C ASP A 481 -8.53 -42.72 10.42
N ALA A 482 -8.99 -42.75 11.68
CA ALA A 482 -10.39 -43.06 11.98
C ALA A 482 -11.36 -42.03 11.42
N LEU A 483 -11.04 -40.72 11.58
CA LEU A 483 -11.83 -39.63 11.05
C LEU A 483 -11.86 -39.66 9.51
N SER A 484 -10.70 -39.84 8.86
CA SER A 484 -10.58 -39.93 7.41
C SER A 484 -11.45 -41.03 6.83
N LYS A 485 -11.35 -42.26 7.44
CA LYS A 485 -12.16 -43.39 7.02
C LYS A 485 -13.66 -43.07 7.09
N ARG A 486 -14.12 -42.50 8.19
CA ARG A 486 -15.52 -42.12 8.36
C ARG A 486 -15.97 -41.02 7.42
N ILE A 487 -15.11 -40.01 7.14
CA ILE A 487 -15.39 -38.95 6.15
C ILE A 487 -15.53 -39.56 4.75
N PHE A 488 -14.63 -40.48 4.37
CA PHE A 488 -14.68 -41.11 3.04
C PHE A 488 -15.93 -41.98 2.86
N GLU A 489 -16.33 -42.71 3.90
CA GLU A 489 -17.60 -43.48 3.94
C GLU A 489 -18.81 -42.53 3.68
N LEU A 490 -18.92 -41.45 4.42
CA LEU A 490 -20.00 -40.46 4.27
C LEU A 490 -19.99 -39.74 2.91
N ALA A 491 -18.81 -39.51 2.37
CA ALA A 491 -18.65 -38.92 1.04
C ALA A 491 -18.90 -39.91 -0.10
N GLY A 492 -18.97 -41.23 0.17
CA GLY A 492 -19.13 -42.28 -0.83
C GLY A 492 -17.94 -42.35 -1.80
N VAL A 493 -16.72 -42.18 -1.29
CA VAL A 493 -15.45 -42.24 -2.03
C VAL A 493 -14.44 -43.11 -1.29
N THR A 494 -13.45 -43.60 -2.03
CA THR A 494 -12.37 -44.41 -1.43
C THR A 494 -11.31 -43.54 -0.74
N SER A 495 -11.01 -42.36 -1.32
CA SER A 495 -10.07 -41.40 -0.75
C SER A 495 -10.15 -40.06 -1.50
N PHE A 496 -9.76 -38.99 -0.83
CA PHE A 496 -9.43 -37.67 -1.40
C PHE A 496 -8.57 -36.89 -0.42
N ASN A 497 -7.96 -35.79 -0.87
CA ASN A 497 -7.13 -34.97 -0.01
C ASN A 497 -7.97 -34.02 0.86
N LEU A 498 -8.15 -34.36 2.14
CA LEU A 498 -8.89 -33.56 3.13
C LEU A 498 -8.29 -32.16 3.38
N ASN A 499 -7.02 -31.96 3.01
CA ASN A 499 -6.34 -30.67 3.12
C ASN A 499 -6.47 -29.82 1.84
N SER A 500 -7.09 -30.35 0.77
CA SER A 500 -7.34 -29.61 -0.46
C SER A 500 -8.69 -28.89 -0.38
N PRO A 501 -8.73 -27.54 -0.30
CA PRO A 501 -10.00 -26.81 -0.30
C PRO A 501 -10.83 -27.06 -1.58
N PHE A 502 -10.16 -27.34 -2.70
CA PHE A 502 -10.81 -27.62 -3.97
C PHE A 502 -11.55 -28.95 -3.94
N GLN A 503 -10.86 -30.05 -3.56
CA GLN A 503 -11.48 -31.36 -3.49
C GLN A 503 -12.58 -31.43 -2.43
N LEU A 504 -12.41 -30.74 -1.30
CA LEU A 504 -13.46 -30.59 -0.30
C LEU A 504 -14.69 -29.86 -0.86
N SER A 505 -14.48 -28.78 -1.61
CA SER A 505 -15.58 -28.06 -2.26
C SER A 505 -16.35 -28.95 -3.22
N GLU A 506 -15.65 -29.70 -4.07
CA GLU A 506 -16.24 -30.65 -5.00
C GLU A 506 -17.07 -31.73 -4.28
N ILE A 507 -16.53 -32.32 -3.21
CA ILE A 507 -17.24 -33.35 -2.43
C ILE A 507 -18.48 -32.75 -1.76
N LEU A 508 -18.35 -31.63 -1.05
CA LEU A 508 -19.45 -31.09 -0.25
C LEU A 508 -20.57 -30.49 -1.10
N PHE A 509 -20.23 -29.72 -2.13
CA PHE A 509 -21.22 -28.93 -2.85
C PHE A 509 -21.66 -29.56 -4.20
N GLU A 510 -20.78 -30.30 -4.87
CA GLU A 510 -21.12 -30.93 -6.16
C GLU A 510 -21.58 -32.36 -5.97
N LYS A 511 -20.84 -33.19 -5.23
CA LYS A 511 -21.17 -34.61 -5.05
C LYS A 511 -22.29 -34.82 -4.02
N LEU A 512 -22.18 -34.23 -2.83
CA LEU A 512 -23.17 -34.35 -1.76
C LEU A 512 -24.33 -33.36 -1.88
N GLY A 513 -24.21 -32.34 -2.77
CA GLY A 513 -25.27 -31.40 -3.09
C GLY A 513 -25.66 -30.47 -1.95
N TYR A 514 -24.75 -30.17 -1.02
CA TYR A 514 -25.07 -29.27 0.10
C TYR A 514 -25.29 -27.84 -0.39
N SER A 515 -26.20 -27.11 0.25
CA SER A 515 -26.53 -25.74 -0.16
C SER A 515 -25.34 -24.81 0.02
N ALA A 516 -24.90 -24.20 -1.08
CA ALA A 516 -23.85 -23.18 -1.10
C ALA A 516 -24.38 -21.74 -1.02
N ARG A 517 -25.69 -21.58 -0.71
CA ARG A 517 -26.33 -20.25 -0.65
C ARG A 517 -25.67 -19.34 0.36
N GLY A 518 -25.15 -18.19 -0.10
CA GLY A 518 -24.46 -17.22 0.74
C GLY A 518 -22.94 -17.47 0.93
N PHE A 519 -22.36 -18.50 0.30
CA PHE A 519 -20.94 -18.76 0.35
C PHE A 519 -20.21 -18.16 -0.86
N LYS A 520 -19.03 -17.60 -0.62
CA LYS A 520 -18.21 -17.00 -1.67
C LYS A 520 -17.49 -18.09 -2.48
N LYS A 521 -17.46 -17.93 -3.80
CA LYS A 521 -16.58 -18.72 -4.67
C LYS A 521 -15.14 -18.17 -4.59
N ASN A 522 -14.16 -19.06 -4.64
CA ASN A 522 -12.76 -18.70 -4.76
C ASN A 522 -12.40 -18.44 -6.25
N ILE A 523 -11.20 -17.93 -6.50
CA ILE A 523 -10.71 -17.59 -7.85
C ILE A 523 -10.71 -18.79 -8.82
N ARG A 524 -10.65 -20.04 -8.31
CA ARG A 524 -10.66 -21.28 -9.09
C ARG A 524 -12.06 -21.87 -9.29
N GLY A 525 -13.12 -21.14 -8.93
CA GLY A 525 -14.51 -21.51 -9.14
C GLY A 525 -15.15 -22.41 -8.07
N GLY A 526 -14.39 -22.94 -7.12
CA GLY A 526 -14.92 -23.72 -5.99
C GLY A 526 -15.44 -22.85 -4.87
N TYR A 527 -16.33 -23.37 -4.02
CA TYR A 527 -16.79 -22.65 -2.83
C TYR A 527 -15.76 -22.68 -1.70
N SER A 528 -15.78 -21.66 -0.84
CA SER A 528 -14.93 -21.62 0.33
C SER A 528 -15.26 -22.81 1.27
N THR A 529 -14.21 -23.43 1.80
CA THR A 529 -14.29 -24.46 2.85
C THR A 529 -13.57 -23.99 4.13
N SER A 530 -13.63 -22.66 4.41
CA SER A 530 -13.12 -22.09 5.65
C SER A 530 -13.84 -22.62 6.87
N ALA A 531 -13.28 -22.40 8.06
CA ALA A 531 -13.89 -22.83 9.31
C ALA A 531 -15.33 -22.33 9.45
N ASP A 532 -15.58 -21.06 9.18
CA ASP A 532 -16.92 -20.42 9.27
C ASP A 532 -17.96 -21.11 8.36
N VAL A 533 -17.54 -21.55 7.16
CA VAL A 533 -18.41 -22.27 6.23
C VAL A 533 -18.69 -23.68 6.74
N LEU A 534 -17.64 -24.37 7.18
CA LEU A 534 -17.80 -25.72 7.73
C LEU A 534 -18.59 -25.73 9.04
N GLU A 535 -18.47 -24.74 9.91
CA GLU A 535 -19.25 -24.59 11.13
C GLU A 535 -20.75 -24.43 10.85
N LYS A 536 -21.10 -23.67 9.82
CA LYS A 536 -22.50 -23.56 9.36
C LYS A 536 -23.02 -24.90 8.83
N LEU A 537 -22.24 -25.58 7.99
CA LEU A 537 -22.61 -26.90 7.48
C LEU A 537 -22.65 -27.96 8.58
N ALA A 538 -21.84 -27.84 9.63
CA ALA A 538 -21.79 -28.77 10.75
C ALA A 538 -23.06 -28.77 11.62
N GLN A 539 -23.91 -27.73 11.52
CA GLN A 539 -25.20 -27.71 12.20
C GLN A 539 -26.13 -28.81 11.68
N GLU A 540 -26.08 -29.12 10.40
CA GLU A 540 -26.96 -30.06 9.72
C GLU A 540 -26.26 -31.34 9.24
N HIS A 541 -24.94 -31.29 9.01
CA HIS A 541 -24.21 -32.35 8.34
C HIS A 541 -23.06 -32.93 9.19
N GLU A 542 -23.11 -34.25 9.44
CA GLU A 542 -22.09 -34.98 10.21
C GLU A 542 -20.70 -34.84 9.57
N ILE A 543 -20.60 -34.97 8.26
CA ILE A 543 -19.31 -34.91 7.55
C ILE A 543 -18.57 -33.59 7.80
N ALA A 544 -19.27 -32.45 7.88
CA ALA A 544 -18.66 -31.16 8.16
C ALA A 544 -18.08 -31.09 9.58
N ARG A 545 -18.76 -31.67 10.57
CA ARG A 545 -18.25 -31.81 11.96
C ARG A 545 -16.96 -32.63 11.99
N LEU A 546 -16.94 -33.74 11.25
CA LEU A 546 -15.78 -34.61 11.20
C LEU A 546 -14.59 -33.96 10.48
N ILE A 547 -14.83 -33.18 9.42
CA ILE A 547 -13.79 -32.41 8.73
C ILE A 547 -13.20 -31.34 9.65
N LEU A 548 -14.01 -30.63 10.43
CA LEU A 548 -13.51 -29.67 11.42
C LEU A 548 -12.65 -30.37 12.46
N LYS A 549 -13.10 -31.51 12.97
CA LYS A 549 -12.33 -32.30 13.95
C LYS A 549 -11.03 -32.84 13.34
N TYR A 550 -11.06 -33.35 12.12
CA TYR A 550 -9.86 -33.78 11.39
C TYR A 550 -8.83 -32.66 11.28
N ARG A 551 -9.27 -31.45 10.86
CA ARG A 551 -8.40 -30.28 10.73
C ARG A 551 -7.81 -29.84 12.07
N GLU A 552 -8.58 -29.92 13.16
CA GLU A 552 -8.09 -29.65 14.50
C GLU A 552 -6.94 -30.62 14.88
N VAL A 553 -7.19 -31.92 14.77
CA VAL A 553 -6.19 -32.95 15.11
C VAL A 553 -4.96 -32.88 14.20
N GLN A 554 -5.18 -32.65 12.90
CA GLN A 554 -4.12 -32.50 11.93
C GLN A 554 -3.23 -31.28 12.26
N LYS A 555 -3.84 -30.15 12.68
CA LYS A 555 -3.09 -28.96 13.13
C LYS A 555 -2.29 -29.27 14.40
N LEU A 556 -2.84 -30.01 15.35
CA LEU A 556 -2.11 -30.43 16.56
C LEU A 556 -0.90 -31.29 16.19
N GLN A 557 -1.07 -32.28 15.32
CA GLN A 557 0.02 -33.12 14.84
C GLN A 557 1.10 -32.29 14.11
N SER A 558 0.72 -31.58 13.07
CA SER A 558 1.68 -30.91 12.19
C SER A 558 2.40 -29.72 12.85
N THR A 559 1.66 -28.89 13.61
CA THR A 559 2.22 -27.65 14.18
C THR A 559 2.96 -27.92 15.49
N TYR A 560 2.39 -28.74 16.38
CA TYR A 560 2.90 -28.85 17.73
C TYR A 560 3.69 -30.15 17.99
N VAL A 561 3.38 -31.25 17.32
CA VAL A 561 4.17 -32.48 17.47
C VAL A 561 5.33 -32.46 16.45
N ASP A 562 5.02 -32.42 15.16
CA ASP A 562 6.02 -32.51 14.11
C ASP A 562 6.82 -31.20 13.96
N GLY A 563 6.18 -30.04 14.20
CA GLY A 563 6.81 -28.74 14.09
C GLY A 563 7.71 -28.35 15.28
N ILE A 564 7.34 -28.76 16.50
CA ILE A 564 8.13 -28.43 17.71
C ILE A 564 9.30 -29.37 17.88
N ARG A 565 9.12 -30.68 17.70
CA ARG A 565 10.11 -31.71 18.00
C ARG A 565 11.50 -31.46 17.40
N PRO A 566 11.64 -31.02 16.10
CA PRO A 566 12.95 -30.75 15.52
C PRO A 566 13.67 -29.53 16.12
N LEU A 567 12.92 -28.63 16.76
CA LEU A 567 13.45 -27.40 17.36
C LEU A 567 13.95 -27.58 18.79
N VAL A 568 13.72 -28.76 19.38
CA VAL A 568 14.16 -29.07 20.76
C VAL A 568 15.65 -29.41 20.76
N LYS A 569 16.43 -28.67 21.53
CA LYS A 569 17.86 -28.91 21.78
C LYS A 569 18.00 -29.62 23.16
N GLY A 570 18.38 -30.90 23.14
CA GLY A 570 18.35 -31.71 24.34
C GLY A 570 16.92 -31.99 24.82
N ASP A 571 16.46 -31.29 25.83
CA ASP A 571 15.07 -31.27 26.31
C ASP A 571 14.52 -29.83 26.49
N ILE A 572 15.19 -28.85 25.89
CA ILE A 572 14.82 -27.43 25.97
C ILE A 572 14.43 -26.93 24.59
N ILE A 573 13.34 -26.18 24.54
CA ILE A 573 12.90 -25.44 23.37
C ILE A 573 13.12 -23.93 23.58
N HIS A 574 13.72 -23.29 22.59
CA HIS A 574 13.91 -21.85 22.55
C HIS A 574 13.00 -21.26 21.48
N THR A 575 12.20 -20.27 21.85
CA THR A 575 11.40 -19.46 20.92
C THR A 575 12.05 -18.11 20.75
N THR A 576 11.68 -17.38 19.72
CA THR A 576 12.04 -15.97 19.56
C THR A 576 10.83 -15.09 19.84
N TYR A 577 10.96 -14.08 20.70
CA TYR A 577 9.91 -13.12 21.01
C TYR A 577 10.13 -11.82 20.22
N TYR A 578 9.08 -11.30 19.61
CA TYR A 578 9.11 -10.06 18.82
C TYR A 578 8.24 -8.98 19.46
N GLN A 579 8.82 -7.80 19.67
CA GLN A 579 8.12 -6.59 20.15
C GLN A 579 7.51 -5.78 18.99
N THR A 580 7.99 -5.96 17.75
CA THR A 580 7.70 -5.09 16.60
C THR A 580 6.79 -5.71 15.53
N MET A 581 6.29 -6.93 15.76
CA MET A 581 5.53 -7.67 14.73
C MET A 581 4.02 -7.40 14.74
N THR A 582 3.50 -6.78 15.79
CA THR A 582 2.08 -6.41 15.91
C THR A 582 1.93 -4.89 15.93
N THR A 583 0.84 -4.36 15.38
CA THR A 583 0.56 -2.92 15.43
C THR A 583 -0.01 -2.45 16.76
N THR A 584 -0.33 -3.39 17.66
CA THR A 584 -1.03 -3.13 18.93
C THR A 584 -0.11 -3.11 20.15
N GLY A 585 1.19 -3.27 20.00
CA GLY A 585 2.15 -3.37 21.11
C GLY A 585 2.17 -4.74 21.81
N ARG A 586 1.40 -5.74 21.32
CA ARG A 586 1.46 -7.09 21.86
C ARG A 586 2.72 -7.79 21.38
N LEU A 587 3.32 -8.61 22.25
CA LEU A 587 4.39 -9.51 21.86
C LEU A 587 3.88 -10.59 20.91
N SER A 588 4.73 -11.06 20.02
CA SER A 588 4.51 -12.29 19.27
C SER A 588 5.68 -13.25 19.45
N SER A 589 5.46 -14.54 19.21
CA SER A 589 6.53 -15.53 19.25
C SER A 589 6.57 -16.36 17.98
N ALA A 590 7.77 -16.80 17.61
CA ALA A 590 7.99 -17.68 16.46
C ALA A 590 9.17 -18.63 16.69
N ASN A 591 9.23 -19.67 15.89
CA ASN A 591 10.31 -20.66 15.85
C ASN A 591 10.56 -21.41 17.19
N PRO A 592 9.52 -21.99 17.80
CA PRO A 592 8.11 -22.08 17.41
C PRO A 592 7.24 -21.00 18.03
N ASN A 593 6.02 -20.80 17.50
CA ASN A 593 5.04 -19.96 18.15
C ASN A 593 4.44 -20.66 19.39
N LEU A 594 4.83 -20.23 20.58
CA LEU A 594 4.34 -20.77 21.85
C LEU A 594 3.07 -20.10 22.37
N GLN A 595 2.67 -18.94 21.80
CA GLN A 595 1.48 -18.19 22.24
C GLN A 595 0.16 -18.80 21.73
N ASN A 596 0.22 -19.60 20.66
CA ASN A 596 -0.97 -20.18 20.03
C ASN A 596 -1.26 -21.64 20.43
N ILE A 597 -0.67 -22.13 21.51
CA ILE A 597 -0.94 -23.49 22.01
C ILE A 597 -2.40 -23.57 22.48
N PRO A 598 -3.23 -24.49 21.93
CA PRO A 598 -4.65 -24.52 22.21
C PRO A 598 -4.93 -24.78 23.71
N VAL A 599 -5.94 -24.09 24.26
CA VAL A 599 -6.37 -24.23 25.68
C VAL A 599 -7.80 -24.76 25.78
N ARG A 600 -8.64 -24.47 24.74
CA ARG A 600 -10.08 -24.73 24.82
C ARG A 600 -10.45 -26.20 24.66
N THR A 601 -9.71 -26.93 23.82
CA THR A 601 -9.99 -28.33 23.52
C THR A 601 -9.25 -29.26 24.47
N GLU A 602 -9.80 -30.45 24.70
CA GLU A 602 -9.17 -31.48 25.54
C GLU A 602 -7.80 -31.89 25.00
N ALA A 603 -7.72 -32.14 23.68
CA ALA A 603 -6.48 -32.48 23.01
C ALA A 603 -5.41 -31.37 23.13
N GLY A 604 -5.81 -30.11 23.07
CA GLY A 604 -4.92 -28.96 23.27
C GLY A 604 -4.41 -28.90 24.74
N ARG A 605 -5.29 -29.11 25.72
CA ARG A 605 -4.90 -29.16 27.14
C ARG A 605 -3.91 -30.29 27.42
N GLU A 606 -4.14 -31.47 26.83
CA GLU A 606 -3.21 -32.60 26.93
C GLU A 606 -1.85 -32.27 26.31
N LEU A 607 -1.84 -31.60 25.13
CA LEU A 607 -0.61 -31.19 24.47
C LEU A 607 0.24 -30.23 25.34
N ARG A 608 -0.39 -29.38 26.15
CA ARG A 608 0.33 -28.49 27.08
C ARG A 608 1.15 -29.25 28.13
N LYS A 609 0.81 -30.53 28.42
CA LYS A 609 1.59 -31.40 29.31
C LYS A 609 2.96 -31.80 28.73
N LEU A 610 3.25 -31.43 27.46
CA LEU A 610 4.61 -31.51 26.91
C LEU A 610 5.57 -30.59 27.65
N PHE A 611 5.09 -29.40 28.07
CA PHE A 611 5.89 -28.39 28.73
C PHE A 611 5.97 -28.70 30.22
N ILE A 612 7.18 -28.83 30.74
CA ILE A 612 7.44 -29.17 32.14
C ILE A 612 8.41 -28.17 32.75
N ALA A 613 8.27 -27.96 34.07
CA ALA A 613 9.24 -27.16 34.81
C ALA A 613 10.59 -27.91 34.92
N ARG A 614 11.68 -27.18 35.12
CA ARG A 614 12.98 -27.76 35.46
C ARG A 614 12.88 -28.50 36.79
N GLU A 615 13.75 -29.47 36.99
CA GLU A 615 13.79 -30.24 38.25
C GLU A 615 13.94 -29.30 39.46
N GLY A 616 13.13 -29.50 40.48
CA GLY A 616 13.08 -28.65 41.66
C GLY A 616 12.32 -27.32 41.48
N ASN A 617 11.79 -27.03 40.29
CA ASN A 617 11.03 -25.81 39.99
C ASN A 617 9.54 -26.12 39.72
N VAL A 618 8.73 -25.08 39.73
CA VAL A 618 7.31 -25.10 39.35
C VAL A 618 7.00 -24.02 38.35
N PHE A 619 5.96 -24.20 37.54
CA PHE A 619 5.39 -23.11 36.78
C PHE A 619 4.58 -22.21 37.70
N VAL A 620 4.75 -20.88 37.51
CA VAL A 620 3.90 -19.86 38.12
C VAL A 620 3.14 -19.19 36.97
N ASP A 621 1.82 -19.21 37.07
CA ASP A 621 0.94 -18.55 36.09
C ASP A 621 0.30 -17.33 36.77
N ALA A 622 0.50 -16.16 36.21
CA ALA A 622 -0.08 -14.90 36.71
C ALA A 622 -0.59 -14.05 35.54
N ASP A 623 -1.84 -13.66 35.59
CA ASP A 623 -2.50 -12.87 34.57
C ASP A 623 -3.37 -11.76 35.17
N TYR A 624 -3.51 -10.65 34.47
CA TYR A 624 -4.41 -9.55 34.85
C TYR A 624 -5.84 -9.88 34.42
N SER A 625 -6.78 -9.85 35.38
CA SER A 625 -8.20 -10.04 35.07
C SER A 625 -8.79 -8.83 34.35
N GLN A 626 -9.22 -9.02 33.09
CA GLN A 626 -9.96 -8.03 32.29
C GLN A 626 -9.26 -6.66 32.19
N ILE A 627 -7.95 -6.65 31.95
CA ILE A 627 -7.15 -5.41 31.97
C ILE A 627 -7.65 -4.37 30.94
N GLU A 628 -8.03 -4.81 29.74
CA GLU A 628 -8.52 -3.91 28.69
C GLU A 628 -9.84 -3.23 29.09
N LEU A 629 -10.77 -3.95 29.74
CA LEU A 629 -12.03 -3.39 30.22
C LEU A 629 -11.80 -2.39 31.36
N ARG A 630 -10.82 -2.66 32.23
CA ARG A 630 -10.44 -1.74 33.31
C ARG A 630 -9.83 -0.44 32.77
N LEU A 631 -8.96 -0.54 31.77
CA LEU A 631 -8.38 0.62 31.09
C LEU A 631 -9.46 1.39 30.31
N LEU A 632 -10.38 0.70 29.64
CA LEU A 632 -11.51 1.35 28.95
C LEU A 632 -12.37 2.15 29.94
N ALA A 633 -12.74 1.55 31.09
CA ALA A 633 -13.49 2.24 32.13
C ALA A 633 -12.73 3.44 32.70
N HIS A 634 -11.41 3.32 32.90
CA HIS A 634 -10.58 4.43 33.37
C HIS A 634 -10.56 5.61 32.39
N PHE A 635 -10.31 5.36 31.11
CA PHE A 635 -10.22 6.40 30.10
C PHE A 635 -11.60 7.01 29.73
N SER A 636 -12.65 6.22 29.76
CA SER A 636 -14.03 6.72 29.47
C SER A 636 -14.67 7.43 30.67
N GLY A 637 -14.12 7.29 31.87
CA GLY A 637 -14.71 7.84 33.10
C GLY A 637 -15.97 7.09 33.58
N CYS A 638 -16.24 5.90 33.09
CA CYS A 638 -17.39 5.06 33.50
C CYS A 638 -17.11 4.37 34.84
#